data_8f919e142a16352140eb900aa1383c34
#
_entry.id   8f919e142a16352140eb900aa1383c34
#
_cell.length_a   1.000
_cell.length_b   1.000
_cell.length_c   1.000
_cell.angle_alpha   90.00
_cell.angle_beta   90.00
_cell.angle_gamma   90.00
#
_symmetry.space_group_name_H-M   'P 1'
#
loop_
_entity.id
_entity.type
_entity.pdbx_description
1 polymer ?
#
loop_
_entity_poly.entity_id
_entity_poly.type
_entity_poly.pdbx_seq_one_letter_code
_entity_poly.pdbx_strand_id
1 'polypeptide(L)'
;MSFTNQPIKFKYNWRGYQQRVLHELEIHLEDAHLHVVAPPGSGKTVLGLEVMLRINQPTLILAPTLAIRNQWKDRFIELFLKEEEVDWISLDIHQPKFLTISTYQGLHASVTKDEQVLLNLLKEKNVKTLIVDEAHHLKNEWWKSLNKIKSELTPKIVALTATPPFDVSKEEWNRYLTFCGTIDCEITVPELVKQKDLCPHQDVLICSFPTNFEKEIISKNLEEVESFFQEIKQNKSLYDFVLELDFVKNPASCFDEIYADFEAYAAFIIYLKLFDTPVDFQHLDLLENERIDFPPFNYYWAECMFNYLLFKKESFYVEHEKFLKPFHYHLKRIGAINQKKVTLHYNQKIKNSLINSVKKIESIADIVMSEYKHLGENLHMVILTDYIRKEFYSTNLVNDPSKIKLGVFPIFEKLRNLTPEIVPYLAIITGSMVIVSKTILSQIVVHFKDHAEAIQFKSVMFDDNFFEVVAEGHSRGNLLSVLTKLFNEGFIKIIIGTRAYLGEGWDAPSINSLVLASNVGSFVTSNQMRGRAIRVDSNRPDKVSNVWHLVTLNLNETDGGADLDKMKQRFEAFVGISQKEDIISNGIGRLNLPEELTVNSVEKYNENAIQFSKDDERIRDSWKVSIAGGTKLDNELKYFYDGEKEYDFSKHLYYSKSIKRVATSLMISLSSFIVFFFEESIRTLLFSMSKRSFLSTLIFLSTVGVVYFGFNFYRNIKLYIQYRDITKDFHKIAIALFNTLQYFNLLSTDLKVENILMTVDKTGNISCSLLAGTTYDKAIFLESLETILNPIDNPRYFIERKSELMTLFKQRDYHSVPEIIGQHKKKAEYFHQQWLQVVGDAELHYTRSYYGRKKLIKAKIKSLSFQLKEPIEHIKKWK
;
A
#
# COMPACT_ATOMS: atom_id res chain seq x y z
N MET A 1 20.50 27.12 26.35
CA MET A 1 19.78 28.25 25.72
C MET A 1 18.37 27.80 25.45
N SER A 2 17.37 28.61 25.70
CA SER A 2 15.97 28.38 25.33
C SER A 2 15.57 29.41 24.27
N PHE A 3 14.46 29.19 23.56
CA PHE A 3 13.90 30.17 22.63
C PHE A 3 13.47 31.43 23.38
N THR A 4 14.46 32.27 23.75
CA THR A 4 14.32 33.61 24.36
C THR A 4 13.60 33.73 25.70
N ASN A 5 13.91 34.76 26.45
CA ASN A 5 13.30 35.17 27.73
C ASN A 5 11.82 35.61 27.59
N GLN A 6 11.27 35.67 26.38
CA GLN A 6 9.86 35.93 26.10
C GLN A 6 9.24 34.71 25.33
N PRO A 7 8.06 34.20 25.73
CA PRO A 7 7.44 33.09 25.05
C PRO A 7 7.01 33.49 23.63
N ILE A 8 7.65 32.87 22.63
CA ILE A 8 7.23 32.96 21.24
C ILE A 8 5.91 32.20 21.10
N LYS A 9 4.90 32.86 20.54
CA LYS A 9 3.56 32.26 20.35
C LYS A 9 3.05 32.49 18.94
N PHE A 10 2.26 31.55 18.44
CA PHE A 10 1.52 31.72 17.22
C PHE A 10 0.61 32.95 17.29
N LYS A 11 0.64 33.80 16.28
CA LYS A 11 -0.08 35.10 16.27
C LYS A 11 -1.59 34.97 16.08
N TYR A 12 -2.06 33.84 15.58
CA TYR A 12 -3.47 33.59 15.21
C TYR A 12 -4.09 32.50 16.08
N ASN A 13 -5.39 32.30 15.94
CA ASN A 13 -6.09 31.19 16.58
C ASN A 13 -5.80 29.89 15.83
N TRP A 14 -5.58 28.81 16.58
CA TRP A 14 -5.46 27.48 16.04
C TRP A 14 -6.80 27.00 15.47
N ARG A 15 -6.75 26.36 14.32
CA ARG A 15 -7.93 25.66 13.78
C ARG A 15 -8.25 24.43 14.65
N GLY A 16 -9.51 24.00 14.68
CA GLY A 16 -9.95 22.93 15.57
C GLY A 16 -9.15 21.62 15.43
N TYR A 17 -8.86 21.19 14.19
CA TYR A 17 -8.03 20.00 13.97
C TYR A 17 -6.55 20.21 14.38
N GLN A 18 -6.01 21.41 14.21
CA GLN A 18 -4.66 21.72 14.66
C GLN A 18 -4.58 21.71 16.20
N GLN A 19 -5.56 22.26 16.86
CA GLN A 19 -5.65 22.25 18.32
C GLN A 19 -5.75 20.81 18.85
N ARG A 20 -6.56 19.95 18.20
CA ARG A 20 -6.65 18.52 18.53
C ARG A 20 -5.29 17.84 18.40
N VAL A 21 -4.62 18.01 17.26
CA VAL A 21 -3.31 17.40 17.02
C VAL A 21 -2.27 17.88 18.03
N LEU A 22 -2.22 19.18 18.31
CA LEU A 22 -1.30 19.73 19.31
C LEU A 22 -1.57 19.18 20.73
N HIS A 23 -2.83 18.90 21.05
CA HIS A 23 -3.20 18.27 22.33
C HIS A 23 -2.82 16.78 22.36
N GLU A 24 -3.06 16.03 21.27
CA GLU A 24 -2.64 14.64 21.15
C GLU A 24 -1.11 14.50 21.23
N LEU A 25 -0.36 15.41 20.62
CA LEU A 25 1.10 15.41 20.65
C LEU A 25 1.70 15.74 22.04
N GLU A 26 0.96 16.38 22.94
CA GLU A 26 1.47 16.70 24.29
C GLU A 26 1.91 15.43 25.06
N ILE A 27 1.22 14.32 24.87
CA ILE A 27 1.54 13.04 25.52
C ILE A 27 2.87 12.47 24.98
N HIS A 28 3.20 12.76 23.71
CA HIS A 28 4.32 12.20 22.99
C HIS A 28 5.55 13.14 22.95
N LEU A 29 5.47 14.34 23.57
CA LEU A 29 6.58 15.30 23.53
C LEU A 29 7.88 14.79 24.15
N GLU A 30 7.80 13.84 25.06
CA GLU A 30 8.97 13.20 25.68
C GLU A 30 9.48 11.97 24.91
N ASP A 31 8.74 11.47 23.92
CA ASP A 31 9.15 10.33 23.12
C ASP A 31 10.35 10.68 22.24
N ALA A 32 11.11 9.66 21.84
CA ALA A 32 12.24 9.83 20.94
C ALA A 32 11.82 10.20 19.50
N HIS A 33 10.59 9.94 19.14
CA HIS A 33 10.01 10.17 17.82
C HIS A 33 8.62 10.80 17.95
N LEU A 34 8.31 11.73 17.05
CA LEU A 34 6.99 12.31 16.83
C LEU A 34 6.68 12.23 15.34
N HIS A 35 5.62 11.52 14.96
CA HIS A 35 5.27 11.30 13.57
C HIS A 35 3.88 11.84 13.25
N VAL A 36 3.79 12.89 12.47
CA VAL A 36 2.54 13.57 12.11
C VAL A 36 2.26 13.42 10.63
N VAL A 37 1.09 12.84 10.32
CA VAL A 37 0.56 12.76 8.96
C VAL A 37 -0.45 13.87 8.76
N ALA A 38 -0.20 14.75 7.80
CA ALA A 38 -1.03 15.93 7.57
C ALA A 38 -1.13 16.26 6.07
N PRO A 39 -2.31 16.19 5.44
CA PRO A 39 -2.50 16.45 4.01
C PRO A 39 -2.00 17.83 3.57
N PRO A 40 -1.74 18.04 2.27
CA PRO A 40 -1.40 19.36 1.76
C PRO A 40 -2.50 20.39 2.10
N GLY A 41 -2.11 21.58 2.55
CA GLY A 41 -3.06 22.62 2.96
C GLY A 41 -3.43 22.62 4.45
N SER A 42 -3.09 21.57 5.22
CA SER A 42 -3.39 21.46 6.66
C SER A 42 -2.53 22.36 7.57
N GLY A 43 -1.49 23.02 7.05
CA GLY A 43 -0.59 23.84 7.85
C GLY A 43 0.53 23.06 8.56
N LYS A 44 1.05 21.98 7.97
CA LYS A 44 2.18 21.17 8.49
C LYS A 44 3.33 21.99 9.03
N THR A 45 3.81 22.97 8.25
CA THR A 45 4.94 23.84 8.61
C THR A 45 4.66 24.59 9.92
N VAL A 46 3.45 25.12 10.08
CA VAL A 46 3.04 25.86 11.29
C VAL A 46 2.94 24.93 12.50
N LEU A 47 2.41 23.72 12.31
CA LEU A 47 2.41 22.69 13.37
C LEU A 47 3.82 22.26 13.76
N GLY A 48 4.71 22.04 12.79
CA GLY A 48 6.10 21.70 13.06
C GLY A 48 6.86 22.80 13.81
N LEU A 49 6.60 24.06 13.51
CA LEU A 49 7.15 25.21 14.24
C LEU A 49 6.63 25.26 15.69
N GLU A 50 5.36 25.03 15.92
CA GLU A 50 4.79 24.96 17.27
C GLU A 50 5.38 23.80 18.08
N VAL A 51 5.50 22.61 17.49
CA VAL A 51 6.12 21.44 18.13
C VAL A 51 7.58 21.75 18.50
N MET A 52 8.33 22.37 17.60
CA MET A 52 9.70 22.84 17.87
C MET A 52 9.76 23.75 19.09
N LEU A 53 8.85 24.73 19.17
CA LEU A 53 8.78 25.66 20.30
C LEU A 53 8.45 24.97 21.62
N ARG A 54 7.56 23.97 21.60
CA ARG A 54 7.19 23.18 22.80
C ARG A 54 8.35 22.31 23.27
N ILE A 55 9.09 21.68 22.35
CA ILE A 55 10.29 20.88 22.67
C ILE A 55 11.41 21.80 23.20
N ASN A 56 11.52 23.01 22.68
CA ASN A 56 12.43 24.07 23.16
C ASN A 56 13.91 23.64 23.28
N GLN A 57 14.43 23.03 22.21
CA GLN A 57 15.81 22.54 22.10
C GLN A 57 16.47 23.04 20.80
N PRO A 58 17.82 23.09 20.71
CA PRO A 58 18.50 23.35 19.45
C PRO A 58 18.06 22.40 18.37
N THR A 59 17.56 22.93 17.26
CA THR A 59 16.83 22.20 16.24
C THR A 59 17.46 22.34 14.86
N LEU A 60 17.57 21.20 14.16
CA LEU A 60 17.86 21.12 12.74
C LEU A 60 16.58 20.74 11.98
N ILE A 61 16.14 21.59 11.06
CA ILE A 61 15.02 21.31 10.14
C ILE A 61 15.60 20.93 8.78
N LEU A 62 15.09 19.83 8.21
CA LEU A 62 15.46 19.37 6.87
C LEU A 62 14.25 19.42 5.93
N ALA A 63 14.40 20.23 4.89
CA ALA A 63 13.38 20.42 3.85
C ALA A 63 13.79 19.72 2.54
N PRO A 64 12.82 19.29 1.69
CA PRO A 64 13.12 18.61 0.43
C PRO A 64 13.77 19.54 -0.62
N THR A 65 13.43 20.85 -0.62
CA THR A 65 13.90 21.82 -1.61
C THR A 65 14.30 23.15 -0.96
N LEU A 66 15.08 23.96 -1.69
CA LEU A 66 15.44 25.30 -1.25
C LEU A 66 14.23 26.22 -1.07
N ALA A 67 13.21 26.07 -1.90
CA ALA A 67 11.98 26.86 -1.80
C ALA A 67 11.25 26.56 -0.48
N ILE A 68 11.10 25.27 -0.12
CA ILE A 68 10.45 24.87 1.13
C ILE A 68 11.32 25.24 2.33
N ARG A 69 12.66 25.14 2.24
CA ARG A 69 13.58 25.64 3.28
C ARG A 69 13.33 27.10 3.59
N ASN A 70 13.27 27.95 2.56
CA ASN A 70 13.01 29.39 2.73
C ASN A 70 11.59 29.61 3.28
N GLN A 71 10.60 28.87 2.82
CA GLN A 71 9.23 28.95 3.33
C GLN A 71 9.16 28.68 4.84
N TRP A 72 9.94 27.74 5.39
CA TRP A 72 10.01 27.49 6.84
C TRP A 72 10.47 28.74 7.60
N LYS A 73 11.53 29.38 7.11
CA LYS A 73 12.05 30.65 7.71
C LYS A 73 11.00 31.75 7.63
N ASP A 74 10.46 31.99 6.44
CA ASP A 74 9.50 33.08 6.19
C ASP A 74 8.24 32.92 7.03
N ARG A 75 7.66 31.70 7.09
CA ARG A 75 6.50 31.42 7.92
C ARG A 75 6.79 31.57 9.41
N PHE A 76 7.99 31.22 9.87
CA PHE A 76 8.35 31.42 11.26
C PHE A 76 8.41 32.91 11.62
N ILE A 77 9.04 33.73 10.80
CA ILE A 77 9.10 35.18 10.99
C ILE A 77 7.69 35.79 10.92
N GLU A 78 6.93 35.47 9.88
CA GLU A 78 5.61 36.06 9.65
C GLU A 78 4.63 35.72 10.78
N LEU A 79 4.57 34.45 11.20
CA LEU A 79 3.48 33.92 12.02
C LEU A 79 3.80 33.84 13.52
N PHE A 80 5.08 33.87 13.91
CA PHE A 80 5.48 33.67 15.30
C PHE A 80 6.33 34.82 15.84
N LEU A 81 7.23 35.41 15.03
CA LEU A 81 8.18 36.40 15.50
C LEU A 81 7.61 37.81 15.35
N LYS A 82 8.08 38.73 16.23
CA LYS A 82 7.75 40.16 16.17
C LYS A 82 8.73 40.94 15.30
N GLU A 83 9.97 40.46 15.21
CA GLU A 83 11.07 41.06 14.49
C GLU A 83 11.31 40.33 13.17
N GLU A 84 11.70 41.05 12.12
CA GLU A 84 11.96 40.50 10.79
C GLU A 84 13.27 39.72 10.70
N GLU A 85 14.29 40.13 11.49
CA GLU A 85 15.62 39.50 11.54
C GLU A 85 15.97 39.10 12.96
N VAL A 86 16.39 37.80 13.11
CA VAL A 86 16.91 37.27 14.36
C VAL A 86 18.23 36.53 14.08
N ASP A 87 19.21 36.75 14.95
CA ASP A 87 20.57 36.25 14.79
C ASP A 87 20.76 34.77 15.11
N TRP A 88 19.76 34.10 15.73
CA TRP A 88 19.80 32.68 16.15
C TRP A 88 19.21 31.70 15.11
N ILE A 89 18.83 32.18 13.92
CA ILE A 89 18.41 31.34 12.77
C ILE A 89 19.56 31.25 11.76
N SER A 90 19.84 30.08 11.22
CA SER A 90 20.79 29.85 10.14
C SER A 90 20.13 29.03 9.00
N LEU A 91 20.47 29.38 7.76
CA LEU A 91 20.17 28.58 6.56
C LEU A 91 21.38 27.80 6.06
N ASP A 92 22.54 27.96 6.75
CA ASP A 92 23.78 27.27 6.43
C ASP A 92 24.09 26.19 7.47
N ILE A 93 24.14 24.95 7.05
CA ILE A 93 24.41 23.79 7.93
C ILE A 93 25.87 23.80 8.45
N HIS A 94 26.79 24.52 7.77
CA HIS A 94 28.17 24.67 8.21
C HIS A 94 28.35 25.79 9.25
N GLN A 95 27.29 26.57 9.46
CA GLN A 95 27.24 27.58 10.53
C GLN A 95 25.99 27.39 11.38
N PRO A 96 25.88 26.26 12.08
CA PRO A 96 24.66 25.92 12.81
C PRO A 96 24.46 26.89 13.98
N LYS A 97 23.19 27.29 14.13
CA LYS A 97 22.70 28.14 15.22
C LYS A 97 21.63 27.39 16.02
N PHE A 98 20.95 28.07 16.94
CA PHE A 98 19.90 27.46 17.74
C PHE A 98 18.78 26.84 16.87
N LEU A 99 18.39 27.53 15.80
CA LEU A 99 17.56 26.96 14.71
C LEU A 99 18.37 26.95 13.41
N THR A 100 18.58 25.78 12.86
CA THR A 100 19.24 25.61 11.57
C THR A 100 18.25 24.97 10.61
N ILE A 101 18.06 25.55 9.42
CA ILE A 101 17.17 25.05 8.40
C ILE A 101 18.00 24.73 7.16
N SER A 102 18.02 23.46 6.72
CA SER A 102 18.79 23.01 5.56
C SER A 102 17.95 22.15 4.65
N THR A 103 18.55 21.60 3.60
CA THR A 103 17.90 20.62 2.71
C THR A 103 18.51 19.24 2.91
N TYR A 104 17.75 18.16 2.54
CA TYR A 104 18.30 16.81 2.53
C TYR A 104 19.55 16.69 1.64
N GLN A 105 19.54 17.37 0.49
CA GLN A 105 20.68 17.39 -0.43
C GLN A 105 21.87 18.12 0.18
N GLY A 106 21.65 19.24 0.85
CA GLY A 106 22.70 20.01 1.55
C GLY A 106 23.34 19.18 2.66
N LEU A 107 22.52 18.50 3.47
CA LEU A 107 22.99 17.58 4.49
C LEU A 107 23.83 16.45 3.90
N HIS A 108 23.29 15.74 2.88
CA HIS A 108 23.99 14.61 2.26
C HIS A 108 25.33 15.04 1.64
N ALA A 109 25.38 16.18 0.95
CA ALA A 109 26.61 16.71 0.38
C ALA A 109 27.64 17.03 1.48
N SER A 110 27.22 17.59 2.61
CA SER A 110 28.08 17.90 3.75
C SER A 110 28.62 16.65 4.44
N VAL A 111 27.78 15.64 4.64
CA VAL A 111 28.20 14.32 5.19
C VAL A 111 29.17 13.62 4.24
N THR A 112 28.93 13.68 2.93
CA THR A 112 29.80 13.03 1.94
C THR A 112 31.16 13.74 1.83
N LYS A 113 31.21 15.06 2.02
CA LYS A 113 32.43 15.85 1.95
C LYS A 113 33.34 15.67 3.17
N ASP A 114 32.79 15.82 4.36
CA ASP A 114 33.48 15.59 5.64
C ASP A 114 32.48 15.32 6.75
N GLU A 115 32.21 14.04 6.99
CA GLU A 115 31.25 13.56 7.98
C GLU A 115 31.60 14.03 9.40
N GLN A 116 32.90 13.89 9.78
CA GLN A 116 33.32 14.13 11.14
C GLN A 116 33.25 15.61 11.51
N VAL A 117 33.61 16.51 10.60
CA VAL A 117 33.53 17.97 10.81
C VAL A 117 32.07 18.37 11.04
N LEU A 118 31.14 17.89 10.20
CA LEU A 118 29.71 18.20 10.36
C LEU A 118 29.14 17.67 11.69
N LEU A 119 29.44 16.41 12.03
CA LEU A 119 28.98 15.83 13.30
C LEU A 119 29.52 16.59 14.52
N ASN A 120 30.79 16.98 14.49
CA ASN A 120 31.39 17.77 15.57
C ASN A 120 30.73 19.14 15.71
N LEU A 121 30.45 19.84 14.60
CA LEU A 121 29.74 21.12 14.60
C LEU A 121 28.34 21.00 15.19
N LEU A 122 27.59 19.98 14.81
CA LEU A 122 26.22 19.73 15.33
C LEU A 122 26.26 19.32 16.82
N LYS A 123 27.28 18.58 17.26
CA LYS A 123 27.51 18.21 18.68
C LYS A 123 27.87 19.46 19.50
N GLU A 124 28.76 20.32 19.01
CA GLU A 124 29.15 21.58 19.67
C GLU A 124 27.94 22.49 19.90
N LYS A 125 27.06 22.60 18.91
CA LYS A 125 25.81 23.37 19.03
C LYS A 125 24.70 22.63 19.77
N ASN A 126 24.98 21.43 20.27
CA ASN A 126 24.06 20.60 21.06
C ASN A 126 22.71 20.41 20.38
N VAL A 127 22.72 20.12 19.07
CA VAL A 127 21.48 19.81 18.30
C VAL A 127 20.83 18.57 18.86
N LYS A 128 19.63 18.72 19.43
CA LYS A 128 18.87 17.65 20.09
C LYS A 128 17.52 17.32 19.42
N THR A 129 17.10 18.17 18.49
CA THR A 129 15.85 17.94 17.75
C THR A 129 16.15 17.98 16.26
N LEU A 130 15.61 16.99 15.54
CA LEU A 130 15.69 16.87 14.10
C LEU A 130 14.27 16.84 13.53
N ILE A 131 13.88 17.91 12.82
CA ILE A 131 12.60 17.94 12.10
C ILE A 131 12.84 17.54 10.64
N VAL A 132 12.17 16.52 10.18
CA VAL A 132 12.22 16.03 8.80
C VAL A 132 10.90 16.33 8.11
N ASP A 133 10.91 17.32 7.21
CA ASP A 133 9.72 17.69 6.43
C ASP A 133 9.64 16.84 5.16
N GLU A 134 8.42 16.43 4.79
CA GLU A 134 8.16 15.47 3.72
C GLU A 134 9.00 14.18 3.88
N ALA A 135 8.92 13.58 5.08
CA ALA A 135 9.73 12.42 5.49
C ALA A 135 9.69 11.22 4.52
N HIS A 136 8.69 11.14 3.64
CA HIS A 136 8.60 10.13 2.59
C HIS A 136 9.69 10.26 1.49
N HIS A 137 10.41 11.39 1.41
CA HIS A 137 11.53 11.56 0.49
C HIS A 137 12.83 10.87 0.95
N LEU A 138 12.83 10.12 2.04
CA LEU A 138 14.00 9.43 2.60
C LEU A 138 14.52 8.34 1.65
N LYS A 139 15.17 8.75 0.55
CA LYS A 139 15.87 7.85 -0.39
C LYS A 139 17.07 7.19 0.28
N ASN A 140 17.52 6.05 -0.25
CA ASN A 140 18.58 5.25 0.35
C ASN A 140 19.83 6.05 0.78
N GLU A 141 20.29 7.01 -0.01
CA GLU A 141 21.50 7.78 0.30
C GLU A 141 21.25 8.84 1.40
N TRP A 142 20.12 9.52 1.37
CA TRP A 142 19.74 10.46 2.41
C TRP A 142 19.46 9.74 3.73
N TRP A 143 18.83 8.58 3.66
CA TRP A 143 18.58 7.73 4.83
C TRP A 143 19.88 7.29 5.51
N LYS A 144 20.94 6.93 4.76
CA LYS A 144 22.26 6.61 5.32
C LYS A 144 22.84 7.81 6.09
N SER A 145 22.80 9.02 5.50
CA SER A 145 23.29 10.23 6.14
C SER A 145 22.53 10.59 7.40
N LEU A 146 21.20 10.42 7.37
CA LEU A 146 20.33 10.67 8.53
C LEU A 146 20.54 9.66 9.65
N ASN A 147 20.72 8.37 9.33
CA ASN A 147 21.02 7.37 10.35
C ASN A 147 22.36 7.61 11.05
N LYS A 148 23.36 8.13 10.36
CA LYS A 148 24.62 8.53 10.99
C LYS A 148 24.39 9.64 12.02
N ILE A 149 23.60 10.66 11.66
CA ILE A 149 23.22 11.71 12.61
C ILE A 149 22.42 11.13 13.77
N LYS A 150 21.46 10.25 13.50
CA LYS A 150 20.63 9.61 14.53
C LYS A 150 21.48 8.79 15.51
N SER A 151 22.45 8.01 15.02
CA SER A 151 23.32 7.20 15.87
C SER A 151 24.27 8.01 16.72
N GLU A 152 24.77 9.14 16.18
CA GLU A 152 25.81 9.95 16.83
C GLU A 152 25.26 11.04 17.78
N LEU A 153 24.13 11.64 17.42
CA LEU A 153 23.51 12.72 18.19
C LEU A 153 22.34 12.27 19.04
N THR A 154 21.74 11.12 18.75
CA THR A 154 20.50 10.61 19.37
C THR A 154 19.44 11.71 19.54
N PRO A 155 19.10 12.45 18.46
CA PRO A 155 18.16 13.55 18.56
C PRO A 155 16.72 13.03 18.65
N LYS A 156 15.84 13.83 19.23
CA LYS A 156 14.41 13.65 19.09
C LYS A 156 14.02 13.92 17.63
N ILE A 157 13.33 12.96 16.98
CA ILE A 157 12.95 13.06 15.57
C ILE A 157 11.49 13.49 15.48
N VAL A 158 11.23 14.57 14.73
CA VAL A 158 9.87 15.01 14.38
C VAL A 158 9.68 14.81 12.88
N ALA A 159 8.94 13.78 12.51
CA ALA A 159 8.65 13.46 11.12
C ALA A 159 7.31 14.07 10.69
N LEU A 160 7.36 14.89 9.64
CA LEU A 160 6.15 15.51 9.06
C LEU A 160 6.00 14.99 7.63
N THR A 161 4.83 14.50 7.29
CA THR A 161 4.54 14.04 5.93
C THR A 161 3.10 14.28 5.54
N ALA A 162 2.85 14.50 4.26
CA ALA A 162 1.47 14.50 3.74
C ALA A 162 0.96 13.08 3.52
N THR A 163 1.86 12.16 3.20
CA THR A 163 1.55 10.78 2.86
C THR A 163 2.72 9.89 3.19
N PRO A 164 2.58 8.98 4.15
CA PRO A 164 3.55 7.91 4.32
C PRO A 164 3.71 7.11 3.02
N PRO A 165 4.88 6.54 2.74
CA PRO A 165 5.14 5.82 1.49
C PRO A 165 4.54 4.39 1.54
N PHE A 166 3.22 4.26 1.40
CA PHE A 166 2.52 2.97 1.47
C PHE A 166 2.80 2.04 0.27
N ASP A 167 3.28 2.59 -0.86
CA ASP A 167 3.51 1.86 -2.11
C ASP A 167 4.97 1.36 -2.26
N VAL A 168 5.74 1.33 -1.18
CA VAL A 168 7.11 0.83 -1.15
C VAL A 168 7.18 -0.63 -0.68
N SER A 169 8.35 -1.26 -0.81
CA SER A 169 8.57 -2.61 -0.27
C SER A 169 8.45 -2.65 1.26
N LYS A 170 8.11 -3.82 1.81
CA LYS A 170 8.04 -4.03 3.28
C LYS A 170 9.34 -3.64 3.99
N GLU A 171 10.49 -3.88 3.35
CA GLU A 171 11.80 -3.49 3.90
C GLU A 171 11.99 -1.97 3.94
N GLU A 172 11.53 -1.27 2.90
CA GLU A 172 11.58 0.20 2.86
C GLU A 172 10.58 0.81 3.84
N TRP A 173 9.40 0.22 3.98
CA TRP A 173 8.41 0.60 4.99
C TRP A 173 8.95 0.44 6.40
N ASN A 174 9.56 -0.70 6.72
CA ASN A 174 10.18 -0.94 8.03
C ASN A 174 11.32 0.04 8.32
N ARG A 175 12.15 0.37 7.32
CA ARG A 175 13.19 1.40 7.47
C ARG A 175 12.61 2.77 7.76
N TYR A 176 11.54 3.13 7.07
CA TYR A 176 10.83 4.38 7.27
C TYR A 176 10.29 4.48 8.70
N LEU A 177 9.56 3.46 9.18
CA LEU A 177 9.02 3.42 10.54
C LEU A 177 10.13 3.38 11.62
N THR A 178 11.22 2.66 11.38
CA THR A 178 12.37 2.63 12.30
C THR A 178 12.99 4.01 12.48
N PHE A 179 12.95 4.84 11.45
CA PHE A 179 13.48 6.20 11.52
C PHE A 179 12.46 7.20 12.08
N CYS A 180 11.25 7.22 11.54
CA CYS A 180 10.20 8.20 11.88
C CYS A 180 9.39 7.87 13.14
N GLY A 181 9.37 6.61 13.57
CA GLY A 181 8.44 6.10 14.58
C GLY A 181 7.07 5.72 13.99
N THR A 182 6.22 5.17 14.84
CA THR A 182 4.79 4.95 14.53
C THR A 182 4.07 6.28 14.34
N ILE A 183 2.92 6.27 13.65
CA ILE A 183 2.13 7.50 13.44
C ILE A 183 1.42 7.87 14.75
N ASP A 184 1.80 9.02 15.32
CA ASP A 184 1.20 9.52 16.55
C ASP A 184 -0.08 10.31 16.29
N CYS A 185 -0.09 11.14 15.24
CA CYS A 185 -1.23 11.96 14.89
C CYS A 185 -1.49 11.99 13.38
N GLU A 186 -2.77 12.01 13.01
CA GLU A 186 -3.20 12.17 11.61
C GLU A 186 -4.25 13.29 11.51
N ILE A 187 -4.04 14.23 10.57
CA ILE A 187 -5.09 15.15 10.12
C ILE A 187 -5.75 14.51 8.91
N THR A 188 -7.06 14.42 8.92
CA THR A 188 -7.80 13.70 7.89
C THR A 188 -8.46 14.64 6.87
N VAL A 189 -8.63 14.16 5.64
CA VAL A 189 -9.30 14.93 4.57
C VAL A 189 -10.73 15.34 4.95
N PRO A 190 -11.55 14.46 5.57
CA PRO A 190 -12.90 14.86 6.00
C PRO A 190 -12.91 16.01 7.04
N GLU A 191 -11.95 16.05 7.96
CA GLU A 191 -11.82 17.17 8.92
C GLU A 191 -11.56 18.50 8.21
N LEU A 192 -10.69 18.49 7.19
CA LEU A 192 -10.36 19.69 6.41
C LEU A 192 -11.55 20.15 5.55
N VAL A 193 -12.30 19.23 4.95
CA VAL A 193 -13.53 19.57 4.21
C VAL A 193 -14.60 20.10 5.17
N LYS A 194 -14.74 19.51 6.36
CA LYS A 194 -15.67 19.99 7.41
C LYS A 194 -15.37 21.43 7.83
N GLN A 195 -14.08 21.79 7.93
CA GLN A 195 -13.65 23.15 8.32
C GLN A 195 -13.51 24.11 7.13
N LYS A 196 -13.85 23.65 5.92
CA LYS A 196 -13.76 24.44 4.67
C LYS A 196 -12.32 24.84 4.30
N ASP A 197 -11.32 24.04 4.69
CA ASP A 197 -9.93 24.20 4.27
C ASP A 197 -9.62 23.42 3.00
N LEU A 198 -10.47 22.43 2.67
CA LEU A 198 -10.50 21.75 1.39
C LEU A 198 -11.92 21.83 0.79
N CYS A 199 -12.00 21.84 -0.55
CA CYS A 199 -13.28 21.83 -1.24
C CYS A 199 -13.88 20.42 -1.32
N PRO A 200 -15.21 20.28 -1.46
CA PRO A 200 -15.83 19.04 -1.87
C PRO A 200 -15.22 18.53 -3.17
N HIS A 201 -14.98 17.23 -3.24
CA HIS A 201 -14.31 16.62 -4.39
C HIS A 201 -14.70 15.15 -4.55
N GLN A 202 -14.43 14.61 -5.72
CA GLN A 202 -14.52 13.16 -5.96
C GLN A 202 -13.35 12.67 -6.79
N ASP A 203 -12.98 11.41 -6.56
CA ASP A 203 -12.09 10.67 -7.44
C ASP A 203 -12.94 9.90 -8.44
N VAL A 204 -12.59 10.00 -9.72
CA VAL A 204 -13.28 9.35 -10.83
C VAL A 204 -12.29 8.45 -11.55
N LEU A 205 -12.65 7.19 -11.75
CA LEU A 205 -11.83 6.23 -12.45
C LEU A 205 -12.41 5.98 -13.85
N ILE A 206 -11.58 6.08 -14.88
CA ILE A 206 -11.92 5.70 -16.25
C ILE A 206 -11.06 4.52 -16.65
N CYS A 207 -11.72 3.46 -17.09
CA CYS A 207 -11.11 2.22 -17.51
C CYS A 207 -11.06 2.14 -19.04
N SER A 208 -9.92 1.72 -19.57
CA SER A 208 -9.74 1.48 -21.01
C SER A 208 -9.20 0.08 -21.25
N PHE A 209 -9.16 -0.37 -22.51
CA PHE A 209 -8.57 -1.64 -22.90
C PHE A 209 -7.37 -1.42 -23.80
N PRO A 210 -6.37 -2.32 -23.82
CA PRO A 210 -5.25 -2.22 -24.73
C PRO A 210 -5.73 -2.21 -26.20
N THR A 211 -5.03 -1.48 -27.05
CA THR A 211 -5.20 -1.56 -28.50
C THR A 211 -4.87 -2.96 -29.03
N ASN A 212 -5.29 -3.29 -30.25
CA ASN A 212 -4.97 -4.60 -30.84
C ASN A 212 -3.46 -4.82 -30.92
N PHE A 213 -2.70 -3.78 -31.25
CA PHE A 213 -1.22 -3.84 -31.29
C PHE A 213 -0.62 -4.09 -29.88
N GLU A 214 -1.13 -3.41 -28.86
CA GLU A 214 -0.69 -3.65 -27.48
C GLU A 214 -1.07 -5.05 -26.98
N LYS A 215 -2.25 -5.57 -27.38
CA LYS A 215 -2.65 -6.95 -27.09
C LYS A 215 -1.71 -7.97 -27.74
N GLU A 216 -1.29 -7.76 -28.99
CA GLU A 216 -0.31 -8.62 -29.65
C GLU A 216 1.04 -8.65 -28.91
N ILE A 217 1.53 -7.48 -28.48
CA ILE A 217 2.77 -7.37 -27.69
C ILE A 217 2.63 -8.14 -26.36
N ILE A 218 1.52 -7.98 -25.68
CA ILE A 218 1.24 -8.65 -24.39
C ILE A 218 1.15 -10.16 -24.60
N SER A 219 0.36 -10.64 -25.59
CA SER A 219 0.20 -12.06 -25.87
C SER A 219 1.53 -12.73 -26.25
N LYS A 220 2.28 -12.09 -27.14
CA LYS A 220 3.63 -12.60 -27.51
C LYS A 220 4.57 -12.70 -26.31
N ASN A 221 4.54 -11.71 -25.44
CA ASN A 221 5.37 -11.73 -24.25
C ASN A 221 4.93 -12.81 -23.24
N LEU A 222 3.63 -13.03 -23.08
CA LEU A 222 3.10 -14.13 -22.26
C LEU A 222 3.51 -15.49 -22.82
N GLU A 223 3.48 -15.67 -24.15
CA GLU A 223 3.96 -16.89 -24.79
C GLU A 223 5.47 -17.10 -24.55
N GLU A 224 6.29 -16.04 -24.64
CA GLU A 224 7.73 -16.10 -24.35
C GLU A 224 7.97 -16.49 -22.87
N VAL A 225 7.20 -15.96 -21.93
CA VAL A 225 7.28 -16.29 -20.49
C VAL A 225 6.86 -17.74 -20.25
N GLU A 226 5.75 -18.18 -20.83
CA GLU A 226 5.29 -19.56 -20.70
C GLU A 226 6.29 -20.54 -21.30
N SER A 227 6.84 -20.23 -22.47
CA SER A 227 7.90 -21.05 -23.08
C SER A 227 9.10 -21.20 -22.15
N PHE A 228 9.57 -20.11 -21.55
CA PHE A 228 10.65 -20.15 -20.55
C PHE A 228 10.27 -20.97 -19.33
N PHE A 229 9.04 -20.81 -18.83
CA PHE A 229 8.55 -21.56 -17.67
C PHE A 229 8.46 -23.06 -17.94
N GLN A 230 8.04 -23.49 -19.13
CA GLN A 230 8.03 -24.89 -19.52
C GLN A 230 9.45 -25.43 -19.74
N GLU A 231 10.36 -24.62 -20.29
CA GLU A 231 11.78 -24.98 -20.42
C GLU A 231 12.40 -25.30 -19.05
N ILE A 232 12.23 -24.43 -18.05
CA ILE A 232 12.80 -24.67 -16.72
C ILE A 232 12.18 -25.89 -16.01
N LYS A 233 10.90 -26.16 -16.22
CA LYS A 233 10.23 -27.35 -15.63
C LYS A 233 10.81 -28.66 -16.13
N GLN A 234 11.43 -28.67 -17.29
CA GLN A 234 12.03 -29.86 -17.92
C GLN A 234 13.56 -29.83 -17.93
N ASN A 235 14.17 -28.78 -17.37
CA ASN A 235 15.62 -28.57 -17.46
C ASN A 235 16.39 -29.43 -16.45
N LYS A 236 16.92 -30.56 -16.96
CA LYS A 236 17.68 -31.49 -16.14
C LYS A 236 18.98 -30.88 -15.58
N SER A 237 19.67 -30.04 -16.35
CA SER A 237 20.88 -29.36 -15.87
C SER A 237 20.60 -28.41 -14.70
N LEU A 238 19.46 -27.70 -14.73
CA LEU A 238 19.03 -26.87 -13.62
C LEU A 238 18.64 -27.73 -12.40
N TYR A 239 17.98 -28.84 -12.65
CA TYR A 239 17.66 -29.80 -11.58
C TYR A 239 18.92 -30.33 -10.90
N ASP A 240 19.92 -30.81 -11.67
CA ASP A 240 21.20 -31.30 -11.14
C ASP A 240 21.95 -30.20 -10.37
N PHE A 241 21.94 -28.96 -10.88
CA PHE A 241 22.51 -27.80 -10.21
C PHE A 241 21.84 -27.51 -8.86
N VAL A 242 20.51 -27.57 -8.81
CA VAL A 242 19.75 -27.32 -7.57
C VAL A 242 20.02 -28.41 -6.52
N LEU A 243 20.18 -29.67 -6.93
CA LEU A 243 20.56 -30.78 -6.03
C LEU A 243 21.93 -30.58 -5.36
N GLU A 244 22.86 -29.92 -6.04
CA GLU A 244 24.22 -29.68 -5.51
C GLU A 244 24.29 -28.47 -4.54
N LEU A 245 23.24 -27.67 -4.41
CA LEU A 245 23.21 -26.54 -3.47
C LEU A 245 23.35 -27.02 -2.03
N ASP A 246 24.23 -26.37 -1.25
CA ASP A 246 24.57 -26.80 0.12
C ASP A 246 23.33 -26.89 1.03
N PHE A 247 22.41 -25.94 0.95
CA PHE A 247 21.20 -25.95 1.76
C PHE A 247 20.14 -26.96 1.28
N VAL A 248 20.28 -27.51 0.07
CA VAL A 248 19.51 -28.67 -0.39
C VAL A 248 20.19 -29.97 -0.01
N LYS A 249 21.52 -30.05 -0.15
CA LYS A 249 22.32 -31.26 0.11
C LYS A 249 22.51 -31.54 1.62
N ASN A 250 22.69 -30.47 2.42
CA ASN A 250 22.94 -30.54 3.88
C ASN A 250 22.11 -29.52 4.65
N PRO A 251 20.77 -29.59 4.63
CA PRO A 251 19.90 -28.59 5.21
C PRO A 251 20.15 -28.34 6.70
N ALA A 252 20.58 -29.36 7.44
CA ALA A 252 20.86 -29.25 8.87
C ALA A 252 22.04 -28.33 9.20
N SER A 253 23.02 -28.18 8.29
CA SER A 253 24.17 -27.27 8.47
C SER A 253 23.90 -25.84 8.00
N CYS A 254 22.86 -25.62 7.17
CA CYS A 254 22.54 -24.36 6.51
C CYS A 254 21.28 -23.68 7.09
N PHE A 255 20.94 -23.94 8.34
CA PHE A 255 19.73 -23.40 8.99
C PHE A 255 19.61 -21.90 8.90
N ASP A 256 20.69 -21.15 9.12
CA ASP A 256 20.66 -19.70 9.10
C ASP A 256 20.37 -19.16 7.69
N GLU A 257 20.83 -19.84 6.67
CA GLU A 257 20.58 -19.49 5.26
C GLU A 257 19.15 -19.81 4.84
N ILE A 258 18.66 -21.01 5.16
CA ILE A 258 17.28 -21.44 4.94
C ILE A 258 16.32 -20.47 5.65
N TYR A 259 16.70 -20.06 6.86
CA TYR A 259 15.91 -19.15 7.66
C TYR A 259 15.90 -17.73 7.09
N ALA A 260 17.02 -17.26 6.54
CA ALA A 260 17.13 -15.94 5.94
C ALA A 260 16.30 -15.79 4.65
N ASP A 261 16.03 -16.91 3.95
CA ASP A 261 15.23 -16.93 2.74
C ASP A 261 14.46 -18.25 2.60
N PHE A 262 13.47 -18.41 3.46
CA PHE A 262 12.66 -19.62 3.49
C PHE A 262 11.87 -19.85 2.20
N GLU A 263 11.40 -18.77 1.55
CA GLU A 263 10.63 -18.87 0.30
C GLU A 263 11.48 -19.41 -0.83
N ALA A 264 12.74 -19.00 -0.91
CA ALA A 264 13.68 -19.58 -1.88
C ALA A 264 13.91 -21.06 -1.60
N TYR A 265 14.17 -21.45 -0.34
CA TYR A 265 14.32 -22.86 0.04
C TYR A 265 13.09 -23.69 -0.33
N ALA A 266 11.89 -23.21 0.00
CA ALA A 266 10.65 -23.87 -0.37
C ALA A 266 10.50 -24.01 -1.90
N ALA A 267 10.85 -22.97 -2.66
CA ALA A 267 10.81 -22.98 -4.12
C ALA A 267 11.73 -24.06 -4.70
N PHE A 268 12.94 -24.23 -4.15
CA PHE A 268 13.84 -25.30 -4.59
C PHE A 268 13.26 -26.69 -4.30
N ILE A 269 12.72 -26.94 -3.12
CA ILE A 269 12.13 -28.25 -2.77
C ILE A 269 10.90 -28.54 -3.66
N ILE A 270 10.04 -27.53 -3.91
CA ILE A 270 8.88 -27.66 -4.82
C ILE A 270 9.34 -27.93 -6.26
N TYR A 271 10.43 -27.29 -6.71
CA TYR A 271 11.03 -27.53 -8.04
C TYR A 271 11.57 -28.96 -8.18
N LEU A 272 12.31 -29.46 -7.18
CA LEU A 272 12.85 -30.83 -7.19
C LEU A 272 11.72 -31.89 -7.24
N LYS A 273 10.58 -31.63 -6.63
CA LYS A 273 9.42 -32.52 -6.72
C LYS A 273 8.83 -32.69 -8.13
N LEU A 274 9.08 -31.78 -9.05
CA LEU A 274 8.66 -31.94 -10.45
C LEU A 274 9.30 -33.17 -11.12
N PHE A 275 10.45 -33.62 -10.61
CA PHE A 275 11.21 -34.74 -11.15
C PHE A 275 11.05 -36.03 -10.34
N ASP A 276 9.92 -36.15 -9.59
CA ASP A 276 9.61 -37.30 -8.71
C ASP A 276 10.70 -37.62 -7.68
N THR A 277 11.53 -36.63 -7.37
CA THR A 277 12.59 -36.79 -6.38
C THR A 277 11.97 -36.97 -4.99
N PRO A 278 12.25 -38.08 -4.28
CA PRO A 278 11.80 -38.22 -2.91
C PRO A 278 12.46 -37.12 -2.07
N VAL A 279 11.68 -36.44 -1.26
CA VAL A 279 12.20 -35.49 -0.26
C VAL A 279 13.01 -36.33 0.75
N ASP A 280 14.30 -36.12 0.80
CA ASP A 280 15.23 -36.90 1.64
C ASP A 280 14.84 -36.81 3.14
N PHE A 281 15.21 -37.85 3.89
CA PHE A 281 14.99 -37.94 5.33
C PHE A 281 15.48 -36.70 6.09
N GLN A 282 16.56 -36.07 5.66
CA GLN A 282 17.10 -34.84 6.28
C GLN A 282 16.12 -33.66 6.16
N HIS A 283 15.42 -33.51 5.03
CA HIS A 283 14.37 -32.50 4.86
C HIS A 283 13.12 -32.92 5.63
N LEU A 284 12.79 -34.21 5.66
CA LEU A 284 11.65 -34.76 6.44
C LEU A 284 11.89 -34.66 7.94
N ASP A 285 13.12 -34.78 8.41
CA ASP A 285 13.49 -34.57 9.82
C ASP A 285 13.30 -33.12 10.24
N LEU A 286 13.60 -32.16 9.35
CA LEU A 286 13.24 -30.75 9.53
C LEU A 286 11.71 -30.56 9.64
N LEU A 287 10.94 -31.42 8.98
CA LEU A 287 9.49 -31.37 8.85
C LEU A 287 8.78 -32.35 9.80
N GLU A 288 9.51 -33.05 10.73
CA GLU A 288 8.97 -34.00 11.72
C GLU A 288 8.15 -35.15 11.10
N ASN A 289 8.58 -35.74 9.99
CA ASN A 289 7.97 -36.89 9.33
C ASN A 289 6.46 -36.76 9.00
N GLU A 290 5.91 -35.55 8.90
CA GLU A 290 4.53 -35.35 8.47
C GLU A 290 4.45 -35.31 6.94
N ARG A 291 3.38 -35.90 6.37
CA ARG A 291 3.06 -35.70 4.96
C ARG A 291 2.67 -34.23 4.72
N ILE A 292 3.55 -33.50 4.07
CA ILE A 292 3.31 -32.11 3.69
C ILE A 292 2.86 -32.08 2.23
N ASP A 293 1.66 -31.56 1.99
CA ASP A 293 1.20 -31.26 0.64
C ASP A 293 1.83 -29.96 0.20
N PHE A 294 2.88 -30.03 -0.63
CA PHE A 294 3.48 -28.86 -1.23
C PHE A 294 2.60 -28.36 -2.39
N PRO A 295 2.46 -27.03 -2.56
CA PRO A 295 1.75 -26.49 -3.69
C PRO A 295 2.43 -26.86 -5.02
N PRO A 296 1.72 -26.83 -6.15
CA PRO A 296 2.33 -27.06 -7.46
C PRO A 296 3.31 -25.94 -7.79
N PHE A 297 4.39 -26.31 -8.51
CA PHE A 297 5.36 -25.32 -9.00
C PHE A 297 4.69 -24.37 -10.01
N ASN A 298 4.69 -23.07 -9.71
CA ASN A 298 4.06 -22.01 -10.49
C ASN A 298 5.05 -20.85 -10.70
N TYR A 299 4.61 -19.77 -11.35
CA TYR A 299 5.43 -18.58 -11.59
C TYR A 299 6.01 -17.98 -10.31
N TYR A 300 5.23 -17.91 -9.22
CA TYR A 300 5.70 -17.39 -7.95
C TYR A 300 6.92 -18.15 -7.42
N TRP A 301 6.88 -19.48 -7.43
CA TRP A 301 8.02 -20.30 -6.98
C TRP A 301 9.22 -20.20 -7.92
N ALA A 302 8.98 -20.07 -9.22
CA ALA A 302 10.05 -19.80 -10.18
C ALA A 302 10.70 -18.43 -9.94
N GLU A 303 9.91 -17.40 -9.64
CA GLU A 303 10.40 -16.07 -9.27
C GLU A 303 11.25 -16.12 -7.99
N CYS A 304 10.78 -16.78 -6.92
CA CYS A 304 11.54 -16.95 -5.67
C CYS A 304 12.88 -17.66 -5.94
N MET A 305 12.87 -18.74 -6.70
CA MET A 305 14.05 -19.50 -7.07
C MET A 305 15.07 -18.63 -7.82
N PHE A 306 14.66 -17.94 -8.90
CA PHE A 306 15.58 -17.13 -9.68
C PHE A 306 16.00 -15.82 -9.00
N ASN A 307 15.18 -15.24 -8.11
CA ASN A 307 15.61 -14.13 -7.27
C ASN A 307 16.76 -14.50 -6.37
N TYR A 308 16.72 -15.71 -5.79
CA TYR A 308 17.82 -16.23 -4.99
C TYR A 308 19.07 -16.46 -5.84
N LEU A 309 18.94 -17.23 -6.92
CA LEU A 309 20.07 -17.62 -7.77
C LEU A 309 20.81 -16.43 -8.41
N LEU A 310 20.07 -15.38 -8.79
CA LEU A 310 20.63 -14.26 -9.56
C LEU A 310 21.00 -13.04 -8.71
N PHE A 311 20.31 -12.80 -7.57
CA PHE A 311 20.40 -11.51 -6.90
C PHE A 311 20.64 -11.56 -5.39
N LYS A 312 20.45 -12.68 -4.72
CA LYS A 312 20.55 -12.76 -3.25
C LYS A 312 21.94 -12.51 -2.73
N LYS A 313 22.95 -13.17 -3.35
CA LYS A 313 24.37 -13.02 -3.01
C LYS A 313 25.17 -12.80 -4.30
N GLU A 314 25.81 -11.65 -4.40
CA GLU A 314 26.63 -11.32 -5.58
C GLU A 314 27.81 -12.31 -5.75
N SER A 315 28.43 -12.75 -4.64
CA SER A 315 29.46 -13.78 -4.65
C SER A 315 28.99 -15.11 -5.23
N PHE A 316 27.78 -15.56 -4.88
CA PHE A 316 27.19 -16.79 -5.40
C PHE A 316 26.96 -16.70 -6.91
N TYR A 317 26.43 -15.57 -7.41
CA TYR A 317 26.24 -15.37 -8.84
C TYR A 317 27.58 -15.39 -9.59
N VAL A 318 28.61 -14.73 -9.08
CA VAL A 318 29.94 -14.69 -9.68
C VAL A 318 30.57 -16.09 -9.75
N GLU A 319 30.45 -16.88 -8.68
CA GLU A 319 30.97 -18.27 -8.60
C GLU A 319 30.32 -19.17 -9.66
N HIS A 320 29.00 -19.00 -9.89
CA HIS A 320 28.21 -19.81 -10.82
C HIS A 320 27.85 -19.08 -12.13
N GLU A 321 28.54 -18.00 -12.50
CA GLU A 321 28.21 -17.14 -13.62
C GLU A 321 28.02 -17.90 -14.94
N LYS A 322 28.92 -18.84 -15.26
CA LYS A 322 28.85 -19.60 -16.51
C LYS A 322 27.54 -20.37 -16.67
N PHE A 323 26.99 -20.88 -15.58
CA PHE A 323 25.73 -21.61 -15.56
C PHE A 323 24.51 -20.68 -15.51
N LEU A 324 24.56 -19.62 -14.71
CA LEU A 324 23.41 -18.73 -14.46
C LEU A 324 23.23 -17.65 -15.54
N LYS A 325 24.28 -17.27 -16.28
CA LYS A 325 24.25 -16.21 -17.30
C LYS A 325 23.23 -16.44 -18.43
N PRO A 326 23.03 -17.64 -18.98
CA PRO A 326 21.99 -17.89 -19.97
C PRO A 326 20.57 -17.59 -19.44
N PHE A 327 20.25 -18.02 -18.20
CA PHE A 327 18.96 -17.73 -17.56
C PHE A 327 18.79 -16.23 -17.31
N HIS A 328 19.82 -15.56 -16.79
CA HIS A 328 19.81 -14.11 -16.61
C HIS A 328 19.54 -13.36 -17.90
N TYR A 329 20.24 -13.75 -18.99
CA TYR A 329 20.04 -13.15 -20.32
C TYR A 329 18.62 -13.41 -20.86
N HIS A 330 18.10 -14.64 -20.74
CA HIS A 330 16.76 -15.01 -21.18
C HIS A 330 15.69 -14.21 -20.42
N LEU A 331 15.75 -14.20 -19.07
CA LEU A 331 14.85 -13.42 -18.23
C LEU A 331 14.89 -11.92 -18.54
N LYS A 332 16.07 -11.36 -18.80
CA LYS A 332 16.22 -9.96 -19.21
C LYS A 332 15.58 -9.70 -20.57
N ARG A 333 15.76 -10.59 -21.54
CA ARG A 333 15.21 -10.48 -22.89
C ARG A 333 13.68 -10.48 -22.87
N ILE A 334 13.04 -11.35 -22.10
CA ILE A 334 11.59 -11.39 -21.95
C ILE A 334 11.04 -10.26 -21.07
N GLY A 335 11.91 -9.44 -20.45
CA GLY A 335 11.50 -8.32 -19.60
C GLY A 335 11.13 -8.71 -18.18
N ALA A 336 11.49 -9.93 -17.76
CA ALA A 336 11.19 -10.46 -16.44
C ALA A 336 12.14 -9.96 -15.33
N ILE A 337 13.19 -9.20 -15.65
CA ILE A 337 14.11 -8.60 -14.67
C ILE A 337 13.90 -7.10 -14.59
N ASN A 338 13.62 -6.62 -13.38
CA ASN A 338 13.54 -5.20 -13.06
C ASN A 338 14.27 -4.93 -11.73
N GLN A 339 15.23 -4.00 -11.72
CA GLN A 339 15.95 -3.55 -10.51
C GLN A 339 16.45 -4.68 -9.57
N LYS A 340 17.09 -5.72 -10.14
CA LYS A 340 17.53 -6.92 -9.39
C LYS A 340 16.37 -7.75 -8.79
N LYS A 341 15.21 -7.74 -9.42
CA LYS A 341 14.07 -8.60 -9.07
C LYS A 341 13.53 -9.29 -10.30
N VAL A 342 13.24 -10.60 -10.19
CA VAL A 342 12.59 -11.40 -11.22
C VAL A 342 11.08 -11.36 -10.99
N THR A 343 10.32 -11.04 -12.06
CA THR A 343 8.85 -11.10 -12.09
C THR A 343 8.42 -11.66 -13.43
N LEU A 344 7.78 -12.83 -13.43
CA LEU A 344 7.31 -13.53 -14.63
C LEU A 344 5.89 -13.10 -14.99
N HIS A 345 5.00 -13.15 -14.02
CA HIS A 345 3.56 -12.91 -14.23
C HIS A 345 3.28 -11.47 -14.69
N TYR A 346 3.70 -10.47 -13.89
CA TYR A 346 3.56 -9.05 -14.22
C TYR A 346 4.91 -8.43 -14.56
N ASN A 347 5.51 -8.89 -15.64
CA ASN A 347 6.82 -8.39 -16.05
C ASN A 347 6.79 -6.94 -16.56
N GLN A 348 7.96 -6.33 -16.67
CA GLN A 348 8.08 -4.91 -17.00
C GLN A 348 7.54 -4.55 -18.40
N LYS A 349 7.58 -5.47 -19.36
CA LYS A 349 7.04 -5.21 -20.71
C LYS A 349 5.52 -5.11 -20.67
N ILE A 350 4.85 -6.04 -19.98
CA ILE A 350 3.40 -6.03 -19.81
C ILE A 350 2.98 -4.78 -19.04
N LYS A 351 3.62 -4.50 -17.88
CA LYS A 351 3.34 -3.30 -17.09
C LYS A 351 3.47 -2.02 -17.91
N ASN A 352 4.56 -1.89 -18.67
CA ASN A 352 4.78 -0.70 -19.48
C ASN A 352 3.75 -0.55 -20.61
N SER A 353 3.30 -1.65 -21.23
CA SER A 353 2.27 -1.61 -22.27
C SER A 353 0.93 -1.13 -21.70
N LEU A 354 0.51 -1.62 -20.53
CA LEU A 354 -0.74 -1.22 -19.88
C LEU A 354 -0.68 0.21 -19.35
N ILE A 355 0.37 0.56 -18.62
CA ILE A 355 0.50 1.89 -17.99
C ILE A 355 0.56 3.00 -19.02
N ASN A 356 1.25 2.78 -20.18
CA ASN A 356 1.45 3.77 -21.23
C ASN A 356 0.52 3.57 -22.44
N SER A 357 -0.60 2.87 -22.27
CA SER A 357 -1.53 2.59 -23.35
C SER A 357 -2.04 3.86 -24.02
N VAL A 358 -2.08 3.82 -25.36
CA VAL A 358 -2.55 4.93 -26.21
C VAL A 358 -4.04 5.21 -26.01
N LYS A 359 -4.82 4.21 -25.62
CA LYS A 359 -6.25 4.38 -25.33
C LYS A 359 -6.54 5.38 -24.21
N LYS A 360 -5.59 5.59 -23.28
CA LYS A 360 -5.69 6.64 -22.28
C LYS A 360 -5.76 8.04 -22.88
N ILE A 361 -5.17 8.27 -24.07
CA ILE A 361 -5.23 9.56 -24.77
C ILE A 361 -6.66 9.84 -25.27
N GLU A 362 -7.37 8.81 -25.75
CA GLU A 362 -8.77 8.91 -26.13
C GLU A 362 -9.65 9.23 -24.91
N SER A 363 -9.43 8.50 -23.82
CA SER A 363 -10.14 8.78 -22.55
C SER A 363 -9.90 10.21 -22.04
N ILE A 364 -8.68 10.75 -22.19
CA ILE A 364 -8.38 12.14 -21.83
C ILE A 364 -9.20 13.10 -22.72
N ALA A 365 -9.30 12.85 -24.01
CA ALA A 365 -10.09 13.67 -24.92
C ALA A 365 -11.58 13.70 -24.53
N ASP A 366 -12.14 12.54 -24.18
CA ASP A 366 -13.52 12.44 -23.73
C ASP A 366 -13.76 13.18 -22.41
N ILE A 367 -12.84 13.08 -21.46
CA ILE A 367 -12.87 13.82 -20.19
C ILE A 367 -12.83 15.32 -20.45
N VAL A 368 -11.88 15.81 -21.27
CA VAL A 368 -11.72 17.23 -21.60
C VAL A 368 -13.02 17.79 -22.20
N MET A 369 -13.60 17.09 -23.17
CA MET A 369 -14.85 17.51 -23.79
C MET A 369 -16.03 17.50 -22.83
N SER A 370 -16.08 16.51 -21.94
CA SER A 370 -17.11 16.41 -20.92
C SER A 370 -17.03 17.57 -19.93
N GLU A 371 -15.84 17.83 -19.37
CA GLU A 371 -15.59 18.91 -18.42
C GLU A 371 -15.73 20.28 -19.03
N TYR A 372 -15.28 20.49 -20.28
CA TYR A 372 -15.43 21.77 -21.00
C TYR A 372 -16.92 22.09 -21.25
N LYS A 373 -17.72 21.10 -21.66
CA LYS A 373 -19.17 21.26 -21.81
C LYS A 373 -19.89 21.55 -20.50
N HIS A 374 -19.41 20.98 -19.38
CA HIS A 374 -20.02 21.15 -18.06
C HIS A 374 -19.63 22.47 -17.41
N LEU A 375 -18.34 22.79 -17.35
CA LEU A 375 -17.81 23.93 -16.61
C LEU A 375 -17.64 25.21 -17.47
N GLY A 376 -17.53 25.09 -18.80
CA GLY A 376 -17.40 26.21 -19.72
C GLY A 376 -16.27 27.18 -19.35
N GLU A 377 -16.65 28.42 -19.06
CA GLU A 377 -15.72 29.48 -18.66
C GLU A 377 -15.04 29.22 -17.33
N ASN A 378 -15.65 28.42 -16.46
CA ASN A 378 -15.13 28.11 -15.14
C ASN A 378 -14.15 26.94 -15.13
N LEU A 379 -13.85 26.30 -16.25
CA LEU A 379 -12.91 25.17 -16.32
C LEU A 379 -11.50 25.61 -16.03
N HIS A 380 -10.84 24.94 -15.08
CA HIS A 380 -9.42 25.03 -14.75
C HIS A 380 -8.87 23.62 -14.64
N MET A 381 -8.44 23.07 -15.78
CA MET A 381 -8.00 21.68 -15.89
C MET A 381 -6.49 21.56 -15.98
N VAL A 382 -5.96 20.56 -15.26
CA VAL A 382 -4.53 20.18 -15.35
C VAL A 382 -4.43 18.70 -15.70
N ILE A 383 -3.68 18.40 -16.77
CA ILE A 383 -3.43 17.03 -17.25
C ILE A 383 -1.96 16.70 -17.00
N LEU A 384 -1.70 15.69 -16.18
CA LEU A 384 -0.35 15.32 -15.76
C LEU A 384 0.06 13.97 -16.28
N THR A 385 1.25 13.93 -16.87
CA THR A 385 1.92 12.68 -17.31
C THR A 385 3.39 12.68 -16.89
N ASP A 386 4.04 11.52 -16.98
CA ASP A 386 5.45 11.37 -16.61
C ASP A 386 6.44 11.72 -17.73
N TYR A 387 5.99 11.69 -18.97
CA TYR A 387 6.86 11.78 -20.14
C TYR A 387 6.49 12.95 -21.05
N ILE A 388 7.50 13.68 -21.52
CA ILE A 388 7.30 14.79 -22.49
C ILE A 388 7.12 14.23 -23.89
N ARG A 389 7.90 13.22 -24.30
CA ARG A 389 7.90 12.60 -25.62
C ARG A 389 8.22 13.60 -26.73
N LYS A 390 9.39 14.27 -26.61
CA LYS A 390 9.88 15.26 -27.59
C LYS A 390 10.06 14.71 -29.02
N GLU A 391 10.23 13.41 -29.16
CA GLU A 391 10.29 12.71 -30.45
C GLU A 391 9.03 12.95 -31.31
N PHE A 392 7.92 13.33 -30.70
CA PHE A 392 6.67 13.65 -31.39
C PHE A 392 6.48 15.15 -31.65
N TYR A 393 7.46 16.00 -31.32
CA TYR A 393 7.39 17.44 -31.52
C TYR A 393 7.38 17.84 -33.02
N SER A 394 8.08 17.09 -33.88
CA SER A 394 8.29 17.40 -35.30
C SER A 394 7.62 16.43 -36.28
N THR A 395 6.97 15.39 -35.80
CA THR A 395 6.37 14.35 -36.65
C THR A 395 4.85 14.47 -36.65
N ASN A 396 4.26 14.47 -37.84
CA ASN A 396 2.81 14.25 -37.99
C ASN A 396 2.51 12.84 -37.46
N LEU A 397 1.95 12.76 -36.27
CA LEU A 397 1.59 11.51 -35.55
C LEU A 397 0.62 10.60 -36.33
N VAL A 398 0.07 11.08 -37.43
CA VAL A 398 -0.93 10.39 -38.24
C VAL A 398 -0.36 9.16 -38.99
N ASN A 399 0.97 9.06 -39.16
CA ASN A 399 1.54 8.08 -40.09
C ASN A 399 1.83 6.70 -39.49
N ASP A 400 1.93 6.53 -38.17
CA ASP A 400 2.16 5.22 -37.56
C ASP A 400 1.61 5.13 -36.11
N PRO A 401 0.34 4.73 -35.94
CA PRO A 401 -0.28 4.59 -34.63
C PRO A 401 0.47 3.66 -33.70
N SER A 402 1.27 2.72 -34.21
CA SER A 402 2.02 1.75 -33.42
C SER A 402 3.17 2.38 -32.60
N LYS A 403 3.65 3.55 -33.01
CA LYS A 403 4.73 4.28 -32.34
C LYS A 403 4.27 5.27 -31.29
N ILE A 404 2.97 5.61 -31.29
CA ILE A 404 2.41 6.55 -30.31
C ILE A 404 2.54 5.97 -28.89
N LYS A 405 2.95 6.80 -27.95
CA LYS A 405 3.04 6.46 -26.53
C LYS A 405 2.49 7.61 -25.71
N LEU A 406 1.89 7.29 -24.55
CA LEU A 406 1.37 8.31 -23.63
C LEU A 406 2.46 9.32 -23.25
N GLY A 407 2.15 10.62 -23.35
CA GLY A 407 3.05 11.73 -23.05
C GLY A 407 2.43 13.08 -23.36
N VAL A 408 3.13 14.17 -22.97
CA VAL A 408 2.64 15.56 -23.12
C VAL A 408 2.28 15.88 -24.57
N PHE A 409 3.19 15.60 -25.51
CA PHE A 409 2.94 15.90 -26.92
C PHE A 409 1.82 15.09 -27.55
N PRO A 410 1.73 13.77 -27.41
CA PRO A 410 0.62 13.01 -27.94
C PRO A 410 -0.75 13.45 -27.38
N ILE A 411 -0.80 13.82 -26.09
CA ILE A 411 -2.02 14.36 -25.48
C ILE A 411 -2.36 15.72 -26.11
N PHE A 412 -1.38 16.62 -26.21
CA PHE A 412 -1.57 17.93 -26.82
C PHE A 412 -2.03 17.83 -28.27
N GLU A 413 -1.37 16.98 -29.06
CA GLU A 413 -1.70 16.73 -30.46
C GLU A 413 -3.15 16.25 -30.64
N LYS A 414 -3.60 15.34 -29.76
CA LYS A 414 -4.98 14.87 -29.74
C LYS A 414 -5.95 16.01 -29.42
N LEU A 415 -5.65 16.80 -28.38
CA LEU A 415 -6.58 17.87 -27.93
C LEU A 415 -6.66 19.05 -28.90
N ARG A 416 -5.56 19.52 -29.48
CA ARG A 416 -5.58 20.62 -30.43
C ARG A 416 -6.39 20.31 -31.71
N ASN A 417 -6.46 19.00 -32.06
CA ASN A 417 -7.24 18.53 -33.22
C ASN A 417 -8.67 18.08 -32.85
N LEU A 418 -9.07 18.18 -31.58
CA LEU A 418 -10.34 17.67 -31.10
C LEU A 418 -11.49 18.63 -31.43
N THR A 419 -11.35 19.91 -31.05
CA THR A 419 -12.28 20.97 -31.33
C THR A 419 -11.58 22.33 -31.32
N PRO A 420 -11.92 23.24 -32.27
CA PRO A 420 -11.36 24.61 -32.32
C PRO A 420 -11.64 25.43 -31.04
N GLU A 421 -12.71 25.11 -30.33
CA GLU A 421 -13.18 25.87 -29.17
C GLU A 421 -12.19 25.83 -27.98
N ILE A 422 -11.44 24.74 -27.79
CA ILE A 422 -10.48 24.61 -26.69
C ILE A 422 -9.07 25.12 -27.03
N VAL A 423 -8.73 25.23 -28.31
CA VAL A 423 -7.41 25.63 -28.81
C VAL A 423 -6.91 26.95 -28.20
N PRO A 424 -7.73 28.00 -28.06
CA PRO A 424 -7.31 29.28 -27.47
C PRO A 424 -6.84 29.16 -26.02
N TYR A 425 -7.24 28.12 -25.29
CA TYR A 425 -7.03 27.96 -23.86
C TYR A 425 -6.01 26.87 -23.50
N LEU A 426 -5.40 26.21 -24.51
CA LEU A 426 -4.43 25.16 -24.30
C LEU A 426 -3.03 25.70 -23.98
N ALA A 427 -2.34 25.10 -23.02
CA ALA A 427 -0.93 25.34 -22.76
C ALA A 427 -0.18 24.05 -22.41
N ILE A 428 1.08 23.94 -22.87
CA ILE A 428 2.05 22.96 -22.38
C ILE A 428 2.97 23.65 -21.40
N ILE A 429 3.12 23.08 -20.21
CA ILE A 429 4.05 23.61 -19.19
C ILE A 429 4.91 22.45 -18.65
N THR A 430 6.19 22.47 -19.01
CA THR A 430 7.18 21.48 -18.57
C THR A 430 8.48 22.14 -18.12
N GLY A 431 9.34 21.42 -17.45
CA GLY A 431 10.65 21.95 -17.02
C GLY A 431 11.59 22.35 -18.17
N SER A 432 11.37 21.85 -19.38
CA SER A 432 12.23 22.11 -20.52
C SER A 432 11.58 22.97 -21.61
N MET A 433 10.26 23.23 -21.52
CA MET A 433 9.50 23.86 -22.59
C MET A 433 8.16 24.39 -22.08
N VAL A 434 7.77 25.55 -22.59
CA VAL A 434 6.46 26.16 -22.41
C VAL A 434 5.90 26.51 -23.78
N ILE A 435 4.71 25.99 -24.12
CA ILE A 435 4.00 26.30 -25.36
C ILE A 435 2.61 26.81 -24.98
N VAL A 436 2.20 27.92 -25.57
CA VAL A 436 0.90 28.57 -25.33
C VAL A 436 0.22 28.94 -26.61
N SER A 437 -1.11 29.07 -26.56
CA SER A 437 -1.86 29.57 -27.70
C SER A 437 -1.52 31.04 -28.00
N LYS A 438 -1.60 31.42 -29.26
CA LYS A 438 -1.40 32.81 -29.77
C LYS A 438 -2.23 33.83 -29.00
N THR A 439 -3.42 33.46 -28.59
CA THR A 439 -4.36 34.33 -27.85
C THR A 439 -3.85 34.77 -26.51
N ILE A 440 -2.92 34.01 -25.92
CA ILE A 440 -2.38 34.22 -24.56
C ILE A 440 -1.14 35.16 -24.57
N LEU A 441 -0.48 35.33 -25.73
CA LEU A 441 0.79 36.06 -25.83
C LEU A 441 0.70 37.49 -25.32
N SER A 442 -0.36 38.23 -25.71
CA SER A 442 -0.58 39.62 -25.26
C SER A 442 -0.70 39.73 -23.74
N GLN A 443 -1.36 38.75 -23.12
CA GLN A 443 -1.54 38.69 -21.67
C GLN A 443 -0.21 38.38 -20.93
N ILE A 444 0.65 37.51 -21.48
CA ILE A 444 1.99 37.26 -20.95
C ILE A 444 2.78 38.56 -20.93
N VAL A 445 2.79 39.35 -22.04
CA VAL A 445 3.53 40.62 -22.11
C VAL A 445 3.02 41.61 -21.07
N VAL A 446 1.69 41.76 -20.93
CA VAL A 446 1.07 42.67 -19.95
C VAL A 446 1.50 42.30 -18.50
N HIS A 447 1.61 41.01 -18.17
CA HIS A 447 1.96 40.58 -16.82
C HIS A 447 3.48 40.64 -16.49
N PHE A 448 4.34 40.62 -17.51
CA PHE A 448 5.79 40.79 -17.32
C PHE A 448 6.21 42.23 -17.19
N LYS A 449 5.38 43.23 -17.56
CA LYS A 449 5.63 44.65 -17.43
C LYS A 449 7.09 45.06 -17.81
N ASP A 450 7.89 45.45 -16.81
CA ASP A 450 9.24 46.00 -16.98
C ASP A 450 10.31 45.00 -17.45
N HIS A 451 9.98 43.71 -17.60
CA HIS A 451 10.87 42.63 -18.04
C HIS A 451 10.43 41.94 -19.32
N ALA A 452 9.51 42.54 -20.09
CA ALA A 452 8.98 41.97 -21.33
C ALA A 452 10.05 41.70 -22.41
N GLU A 453 11.14 42.49 -22.42
CA GLU A 453 12.26 42.30 -23.36
C GLU A 453 13.05 40.99 -23.16
N ALA A 454 12.96 40.39 -21.97
CA ALA A 454 13.63 39.14 -21.66
C ALA A 454 12.86 37.88 -22.12
N ILE A 455 11.72 38.09 -22.81
CA ILE A 455 10.87 36.99 -23.29
C ILE A 455 10.86 36.95 -24.81
N GLN A 456 11.11 35.79 -25.36
CA GLN A 456 11.02 35.53 -26.79
C GLN A 456 9.88 34.56 -27.07
N PHE A 457 9.14 34.83 -28.12
CA PHE A 457 8.09 33.97 -28.65
C PHE A 457 8.56 33.35 -29.96
N LYS A 458 8.73 32.02 -29.96
CA LYS A 458 9.15 31.25 -31.13
C LYS A 458 7.94 30.53 -31.72
N SER A 459 7.69 30.71 -33.01
CA SER A 459 6.65 29.95 -33.72
C SER A 459 7.00 28.46 -33.66
N VAL A 460 6.02 27.59 -33.40
CA VAL A 460 6.20 26.17 -33.47
C VAL A 460 5.94 25.69 -34.91
N MET A 461 6.73 24.69 -35.39
CA MET A 461 6.67 24.30 -36.80
C MET A 461 5.38 23.58 -37.22
N PHE A 462 4.61 23.10 -36.26
CA PHE A 462 3.46 22.23 -36.50
C PHE A 462 2.10 22.98 -36.50
N ASP A 463 2.02 24.22 -35.99
CA ASP A 463 0.77 24.95 -35.87
C ASP A 463 1.00 26.46 -35.61
N ASP A 464 0.54 27.33 -36.50
CA ASP A 464 0.69 28.78 -36.38
C ASP A 464 -0.15 29.43 -35.23
N ASN A 465 -1.01 28.65 -34.61
CA ASN A 465 -1.78 29.10 -33.46
C ASN A 465 -1.02 28.94 -32.13
N PHE A 466 0.16 28.35 -32.12
CA PHE A 466 0.93 28.09 -30.91
C PHE A 466 2.34 28.66 -30.98
N PHE A 467 2.83 29.09 -29.83
CA PHE A 467 4.18 29.67 -29.66
C PHE A 467 4.89 29.07 -28.46
N GLU A 468 6.18 28.78 -28.65
CA GLU A 468 7.07 28.45 -27.53
C GLU A 468 7.52 29.74 -26.85
N VAL A 469 7.37 29.80 -25.53
CA VAL A 469 7.79 30.94 -24.71
C VAL A 469 9.17 30.63 -24.12
N VAL A 470 10.16 31.40 -24.50
CA VAL A 470 11.53 31.29 -24.00
C VAL A 470 11.82 32.52 -23.14
N ALA A 471 12.16 32.27 -21.87
CA ALA A 471 12.58 33.31 -20.94
C ALA A 471 14.00 33.05 -20.46
N GLU A 472 14.82 34.09 -20.40
CA GLU A 472 16.22 34.01 -19.98
C GLU A 472 16.47 34.61 -18.57
N GLY A 473 17.50 34.11 -17.89
CA GLY A 473 17.92 34.65 -16.60
C GLY A 473 16.84 34.60 -15.49
N HIS A 474 16.65 35.68 -14.78
CA HIS A 474 15.68 35.83 -13.68
C HIS A 474 14.22 35.70 -14.17
N SER A 475 13.94 36.03 -15.43
CA SER A 475 12.60 35.95 -16.02
C SER A 475 12.10 34.51 -16.17
N ARG A 476 13.01 33.52 -16.25
CA ARG A 476 12.66 32.10 -16.27
C ARG A 476 11.99 31.64 -14.95
N GLY A 477 12.44 32.13 -13.79
CA GLY A 477 11.82 31.85 -12.50
C GLY A 477 10.42 32.47 -12.38
N ASN A 478 10.20 33.63 -12.97
CA ASN A 478 8.95 34.38 -12.92
C ASN A 478 7.90 33.85 -13.94
N LEU A 479 8.32 33.16 -15.01
CA LEU A 479 7.43 32.66 -16.07
C LEU A 479 6.33 31.75 -15.51
N LEU A 480 6.70 30.79 -14.65
CA LEU A 480 5.70 29.90 -14.05
C LEU A 480 4.67 30.64 -13.21
N SER A 481 5.10 31.68 -12.47
CA SER A 481 4.21 32.53 -11.66
C SER A 481 3.21 33.29 -12.55
N VAL A 482 3.67 33.87 -13.67
CA VAL A 482 2.82 34.58 -14.63
C VAL A 482 1.82 33.61 -15.28
N LEU A 483 2.27 32.44 -15.73
CA LEU A 483 1.39 31.43 -16.32
C LEU A 483 0.36 30.93 -15.32
N THR A 484 0.75 30.77 -14.06
CA THR A 484 -0.18 30.41 -12.97
C THR A 484 -1.25 31.48 -12.76
N LYS A 485 -0.86 32.74 -12.83
CA LYS A 485 -1.79 33.86 -12.70
C LYS A 485 -2.79 33.87 -13.88
N LEU A 486 -2.30 33.72 -15.10
CA LEU A 486 -3.14 33.63 -16.30
C LEU A 486 -4.08 32.39 -16.26
N PHE A 487 -3.64 31.32 -15.68
CA PHE A 487 -4.48 30.14 -15.43
C PHE A 487 -5.59 30.45 -14.39
N ASN A 488 -5.24 31.08 -13.26
CA ASN A 488 -6.23 31.47 -12.26
C ASN A 488 -7.24 32.51 -12.77
N GLU A 489 -6.84 33.36 -13.71
CA GLU A 489 -7.69 34.35 -14.36
C GLU A 489 -8.53 33.79 -15.53
N GLY A 490 -8.31 32.52 -15.93
CA GLY A 490 -9.06 31.82 -16.95
C GLY A 490 -8.61 32.06 -18.41
N PHE A 491 -7.51 32.79 -18.63
CA PHE A 491 -6.90 32.92 -19.97
C PHE A 491 -6.31 31.59 -20.44
N ILE A 492 -5.80 30.79 -19.53
CA ILE A 492 -5.42 29.40 -19.74
C ILE A 492 -6.43 28.56 -19.00
N LYS A 493 -7.09 27.61 -19.66
CA LYS A 493 -8.06 26.72 -19.02
C LYS A 493 -7.56 25.29 -18.91
N ILE A 494 -6.69 24.87 -19.81
CA ILE A 494 -6.18 23.50 -19.86
C ILE A 494 -4.66 23.53 -19.94
N ILE A 495 -4.02 23.04 -18.89
CA ILE A 495 -2.56 22.86 -18.81
C ILE A 495 -2.23 21.39 -18.99
N ILE A 496 -1.33 21.07 -19.94
CA ILE A 496 -0.74 19.75 -20.11
C ILE A 496 0.71 19.82 -19.65
N GLY A 497 1.08 19.02 -18.64
CA GLY A 497 2.40 19.12 -18.07
C GLY A 497 2.95 17.81 -17.49
N THR A 498 4.17 17.91 -16.96
CA THR A 498 4.80 16.80 -16.28
C THR A 498 4.65 16.91 -14.78
N ARG A 499 4.44 15.76 -14.13
CA ARG A 499 4.36 15.70 -12.66
C ARG A 499 5.65 16.21 -12.00
N ALA A 500 6.80 15.95 -12.59
CA ALA A 500 8.08 16.41 -12.05
C ALA A 500 8.20 17.93 -11.98
N TYR A 501 7.56 18.65 -12.89
CA TYR A 501 7.65 20.13 -12.92
C TYR A 501 6.51 20.82 -12.16
N LEU A 502 5.30 20.33 -12.31
CA LEU A 502 4.11 20.89 -11.65
C LEU A 502 3.83 20.21 -10.30
N GLY A 503 4.61 19.16 -9.94
CA GLY A 503 4.42 18.32 -8.75
C GLY A 503 4.87 18.94 -7.45
N GLU A 504 5.98 19.67 -7.41
CA GLU A 504 6.54 20.25 -6.18
C GLU A 504 6.64 21.79 -6.27
N GLY A 505 6.16 22.48 -5.25
CA GLY A 505 6.28 23.94 -5.15
C GLY A 505 5.30 24.77 -6.00
N TRP A 506 4.54 24.17 -6.96
CA TRP A 506 3.54 24.88 -7.75
C TRP A 506 2.20 24.94 -7.02
N ASP A 507 1.55 26.12 -6.98
CA ASP A 507 0.28 26.33 -6.31
C ASP A 507 -0.74 27.02 -7.23
N ALA A 508 -1.87 26.36 -7.48
CA ALA A 508 -2.98 26.88 -8.28
C ALA A 508 -4.31 26.43 -7.64
N PRO A 509 -4.85 27.21 -6.69
CA PRO A 509 -6.09 26.87 -5.99
C PRO A 509 -7.32 26.79 -6.89
N SER A 510 -7.26 27.42 -8.07
CA SER A 510 -8.34 27.43 -9.06
C SER A 510 -8.60 26.07 -9.73
N ILE A 511 -7.66 25.12 -9.64
CA ILE A 511 -7.83 23.78 -10.27
C ILE A 511 -9.13 23.14 -9.78
N ASN A 512 -10.03 22.83 -10.71
CA ASN A 512 -11.27 22.10 -10.44
C ASN A 512 -11.40 20.78 -11.21
N SER A 513 -10.50 20.52 -12.17
CA SER A 513 -10.40 19.23 -12.84
C SER A 513 -8.93 18.82 -12.97
N LEU A 514 -8.56 17.68 -12.42
CA LEU A 514 -7.20 17.14 -12.46
C LEU A 514 -7.19 15.76 -13.10
N VAL A 515 -6.44 15.60 -14.20
CA VAL A 515 -6.29 14.31 -14.87
C VAL A 515 -4.91 13.73 -14.59
N LEU A 516 -4.86 12.59 -13.92
CA LEU A 516 -3.64 11.80 -13.67
C LEU A 516 -3.52 10.73 -14.77
N ALA A 517 -2.86 11.10 -15.87
CA ALA A 517 -2.82 10.29 -17.09
C ALA A 517 -1.96 9.03 -16.96
N SER A 518 -0.92 9.04 -16.13
CA SER A 518 -0.01 7.91 -15.96
C SER A 518 0.21 7.53 -14.49
N ASN A 519 0.47 6.23 -14.25
CA ASN A 519 0.67 5.64 -12.94
C ASN A 519 2.14 5.26 -12.65
N VAL A 520 3.11 5.77 -13.44
CA VAL A 520 4.53 5.40 -13.31
C VAL A 520 5.20 6.04 -12.10
N GLY A 521 4.83 7.27 -11.75
CA GLY A 521 5.43 7.97 -10.63
C GLY A 521 4.99 7.48 -9.25
N SER A 522 5.67 7.97 -8.21
CA SER A 522 5.36 7.61 -6.84
C SER A 522 3.92 8.00 -6.45
N PHE A 523 3.33 7.21 -5.58
CA PHE A 523 2.07 7.49 -4.91
C PHE A 523 2.06 8.90 -4.29
N VAL A 524 3.12 9.25 -3.62
CA VAL A 524 3.29 10.53 -2.94
C VAL A 524 3.07 11.72 -3.86
N THR A 525 3.71 11.72 -5.03
CA THR A 525 3.55 12.83 -6.01
C THR A 525 2.10 12.92 -6.51
N SER A 526 1.45 11.79 -6.75
CA SER A 526 0.03 11.76 -7.16
C SER A 526 -0.87 12.35 -6.08
N ASN A 527 -0.62 12.01 -4.82
CA ASN A 527 -1.41 12.54 -3.69
C ASN A 527 -1.13 14.03 -3.42
N GLN A 528 0.09 14.51 -3.62
CA GLN A 528 0.40 15.94 -3.56
C GLN A 528 -0.38 16.72 -4.62
N MET A 529 -0.48 16.21 -5.85
CA MET A 529 -1.23 16.86 -6.92
C MET A 529 -2.74 16.81 -6.65
N ARG A 530 -3.26 15.67 -6.20
CA ARG A 530 -4.64 15.56 -5.73
C ARG A 530 -4.93 16.61 -4.64
N GLY A 531 -4.03 16.70 -3.64
CA GLY A 531 -4.16 17.67 -2.55
C GLY A 531 -4.18 19.14 -3.00
N ARG A 532 -3.61 19.48 -4.18
CA ARG A 532 -3.70 20.84 -4.74
C ARG A 532 -5.03 21.09 -5.45
N ALA A 533 -5.49 20.11 -6.23
CA ALA A 533 -6.78 20.23 -6.90
C ALA A 533 -7.94 20.44 -5.93
N ILE A 534 -7.85 19.84 -4.74
CA ILE A 534 -8.92 19.92 -3.74
C ILE A 534 -8.79 21.11 -2.77
N ARG A 535 -7.84 22.06 -2.99
CA ARG A 535 -7.78 23.31 -2.20
C ARG A 535 -8.98 24.19 -2.43
N VAL A 536 -9.34 24.96 -1.42
CA VAL A 536 -10.35 26.01 -1.54
C VAL A 536 -9.80 27.16 -2.39
N ASP A 537 -10.62 27.67 -3.28
CA ASP A 537 -10.37 28.88 -4.04
C ASP A 537 -11.15 30.04 -3.38
N SER A 538 -10.43 31.06 -2.91
CA SER A 538 -11.04 32.23 -2.28
C SER A 538 -11.98 33.00 -3.21
N ASN A 539 -11.75 32.93 -4.52
CA ASN A 539 -12.58 33.57 -5.53
C ASN A 539 -13.83 32.75 -5.87
N ARG A 540 -13.83 31.43 -5.54
CA ARG A 540 -14.93 30.48 -5.80
C ARG A 540 -15.13 29.55 -4.60
N PRO A 541 -15.81 30.04 -3.52
CA PRO A 541 -15.99 29.27 -2.30
C PRO A 541 -16.82 27.99 -2.45
N ASP A 542 -17.65 27.93 -3.49
CA ASP A 542 -18.50 26.82 -3.87
C ASP A 542 -17.84 25.82 -4.83
N LYS A 543 -16.55 25.96 -5.07
CA LYS A 543 -15.76 25.07 -5.94
C LYS A 543 -15.94 23.61 -5.55
N VAL A 544 -16.16 22.77 -6.59
CA VAL A 544 -16.05 21.30 -6.52
C VAL A 544 -14.89 20.86 -7.41
N SER A 545 -14.23 19.78 -7.05
CA SER A 545 -13.10 19.25 -7.84
C SER A 545 -13.29 17.80 -8.24
N ASN A 546 -13.01 17.52 -9.53
CA ASN A 546 -12.93 16.17 -10.09
C ASN A 546 -11.46 15.76 -10.24
N VAL A 547 -11.09 14.60 -9.67
CA VAL A 547 -9.76 14.01 -9.84
C VAL A 547 -9.90 12.72 -10.65
N TRP A 548 -9.43 12.77 -11.90
CA TRP A 548 -9.56 11.70 -12.87
C TRP A 548 -8.35 10.78 -12.84
N HIS A 549 -8.60 9.48 -12.69
CA HIS A 549 -7.61 8.42 -12.71
C HIS A 549 -7.84 7.53 -13.93
N LEU A 550 -6.79 7.15 -14.65
CA LEU A 550 -6.87 6.35 -15.86
C LEU A 550 -6.22 4.99 -15.66
N VAL A 551 -6.94 3.94 -16.02
CA VAL A 551 -6.49 2.56 -15.91
C VAL A 551 -6.72 1.81 -17.22
N THR A 552 -5.75 0.98 -17.62
CA THR A 552 -5.91 0.05 -18.74
C THR A 552 -6.06 -1.37 -18.21
N LEU A 553 -7.20 -1.99 -18.48
CA LEU A 553 -7.56 -3.33 -17.99
C LEU A 553 -7.04 -4.41 -18.93
N ASN A 554 -6.52 -5.50 -18.37
CA ASN A 554 -6.22 -6.71 -19.10
C ASN A 554 -7.29 -7.78 -18.79
N LEU A 555 -8.22 -8.00 -19.71
CA LEU A 555 -9.33 -8.96 -19.55
C LEU A 555 -8.89 -10.43 -19.56
N ASN A 556 -7.65 -10.72 -19.91
CA ASN A 556 -7.10 -12.08 -19.79
C ASN A 556 -6.80 -12.46 -18.33
N GLU A 557 -6.87 -11.47 -17.42
CA GLU A 557 -6.60 -11.65 -16.01
C GLU A 557 -7.86 -11.36 -15.20
N THR A 558 -8.18 -12.25 -14.27
CA THR A 558 -9.41 -12.17 -13.47
C THR A 558 -9.45 -10.95 -12.54
N ASP A 559 -8.29 -10.42 -12.15
CA ASP A 559 -8.12 -9.26 -11.29
C ASP A 559 -8.06 -7.91 -12.04
N GLY A 560 -8.09 -7.95 -13.39
CA GLY A 560 -8.04 -6.78 -14.27
C GLY A 560 -6.63 -6.30 -14.64
N GLY A 561 -5.59 -6.94 -14.10
CA GLY A 561 -4.18 -6.77 -14.49
C GLY A 561 -3.42 -5.68 -13.73
N ALA A 562 -2.11 -5.63 -13.99
CA ALA A 562 -1.11 -4.89 -13.23
C ALA A 562 -1.36 -3.38 -13.06
N ASP A 563 -2.04 -2.72 -14.02
CA ASP A 563 -2.35 -1.27 -13.92
C ASP A 563 -3.48 -1.02 -12.92
N LEU A 564 -4.48 -1.93 -12.87
CA LEU A 564 -5.56 -1.88 -11.89
C LEU A 564 -5.04 -2.20 -10.48
N ASP A 565 -4.18 -3.21 -10.32
CA ASP A 565 -3.61 -3.55 -9.02
C ASP A 565 -2.81 -2.39 -8.43
N LYS A 566 -2.01 -1.73 -9.24
CA LYS A 566 -1.30 -0.53 -8.81
C LYS A 566 -2.26 0.60 -8.42
N MET A 567 -3.41 0.71 -9.09
CA MET A 567 -4.44 1.67 -8.73
C MET A 567 -5.13 1.30 -7.42
N LYS A 568 -5.44 0.01 -7.19
CA LYS A 568 -6.01 -0.48 -5.92
C LYS A 568 -5.10 -0.08 -4.75
N GLN A 569 -3.80 -0.37 -4.82
CA GLN A 569 -2.82 0.03 -3.79
C GLN A 569 -2.81 1.53 -3.51
N ARG A 570 -2.92 2.37 -4.53
CA ARG A 570 -2.99 3.84 -4.35
C ARG A 570 -4.27 4.29 -3.65
N PHE A 571 -5.38 3.66 -3.98
CA PHE A 571 -6.66 3.99 -3.38
C PHE A 571 -6.77 3.59 -1.91
N GLU A 572 -5.95 2.66 -1.41
CA GLU A 572 -5.85 2.36 0.03
C GLU A 572 -5.55 3.61 0.87
N ALA A 573 -4.83 4.57 0.31
CA ALA A 573 -4.54 5.82 0.98
C ALA A 573 -5.43 7.01 0.55
N PHE A 574 -6.24 6.89 -0.50
CA PHE A 574 -7.14 7.96 -0.94
C PHE A 574 -8.50 7.87 -0.26
N VAL A 575 -8.73 8.73 0.71
CA VAL A 575 -10.02 8.89 1.37
C VAL A 575 -10.92 9.83 0.57
N GLY A 576 -12.19 9.48 0.41
CA GLY A 576 -13.20 10.28 -0.30
C GLY A 576 -14.59 9.67 -0.18
N ILE A 577 -15.57 10.35 -0.77
CA ILE A 577 -16.97 9.89 -0.80
C ILE A 577 -17.12 8.57 -1.57
N SER A 578 -18.01 7.73 -1.10
CA SER A 578 -18.40 6.50 -1.78
C SER A 578 -19.50 6.78 -2.81
N GLN A 579 -19.47 6.04 -3.94
CA GLN A 579 -20.54 6.09 -4.93
C GLN A 579 -21.69 5.13 -4.62
N LYS A 580 -21.50 4.22 -3.65
CA LYS A 580 -22.51 3.22 -3.25
C LYS A 580 -23.35 3.66 -2.07
N GLU A 581 -22.74 4.33 -1.12
CA GLU A 581 -23.29 4.64 0.21
C GLU A 581 -22.88 6.07 0.59
N ASP A 582 -23.67 6.72 1.43
CA ASP A 582 -23.35 8.06 1.96
C ASP A 582 -22.29 7.98 3.08
N ILE A 583 -21.15 7.41 2.73
CA ILE A 583 -20.00 7.26 3.64
C ILE A 583 -18.73 7.80 2.99
N ILE A 584 -17.77 8.17 3.84
CA ILE A 584 -16.42 8.49 3.42
C ILE A 584 -15.51 7.34 3.79
N SER A 585 -14.79 6.77 2.81
CA SER A 585 -13.85 5.67 3.03
C SER A 585 -12.64 5.75 2.10
N ASN A 586 -11.62 4.94 2.38
CA ASN A 586 -10.54 4.67 1.43
C ASN A 586 -10.87 3.46 0.54
N GLY A 587 -9.93 3.10 -0.30
CA GLY A 587 -10.02 1.94 -1.19
C GLY A 587 -10.76 2.19 -2.50
N ILE A 588 -10.44 1.38 -3.50
CA ILE A 588 -11.04 1.48 -4.83
C ILE A 588 -12.52 1.01 -4.83
N GLY A 589 -12.90 0.19 -3.85
CA GLY A 589 -14.27 -0.33 -3.69
C GLY A 589 -15.33 0.77 -3.56
N ARG A 590 -14.96 1.97 -3.06
CA ARG A 590 -15.86 3.14 -3.00
C ARG A 590 -16.27 3.70 -4.36
N LEU A 591 -15.56 3.36 -5.44
CA LEU A 591 -15.83 3.83 -6.80
C LEU A 591 -16.82 2.93 -7.56
N ASN A 592 -17.37 1.91 -6.93
CA ASN A 592 -18.39 1.04 -7.50
C ASN A 592 -17.99 0.35 -8.82
N LEU A 593 -16.73 -0.11 -8.91
CA LEU A 593 -16.29 -0.92 -10.05
C LEU A 593 -17.17 -2.18 -10.20
N PRO A 594 -17.43 -2.63 -11.44
CA PRO A 594 -18.15 -3.89 -11.66
C PRO A 594 -17.39 -5.08 -11.09
N GLU A 595 -18.10 -6.05 -10.51
CA GLU A 595 -17.49 -7.30 -10.00
C GLU A 595 -16.92 -8.13 -11.15
N GLU A 596 -17.64 -8.21 -12.27
CA GLU A 596 -17.17 -8.84 -13.50
C GLU A 596 -16.70 -7.77 -14.50
N LEU A 597 -15.41 -7.81 -14.83
CA LEU A 597 -14.78 -6.89 -15.77
C LEU A 597 -14.97 -7.39 -17.21
N THR A 598 -16.09 -7.01 -17.83
CA THR A 598 -16.37 -7.25 -19.26
C THR A 598 -16.34 -5.92 -20.02
N VAL A 599 -16.22 -5.97 -21.34
CA VAL A 599 -16.24 -4.74 -22.17
C VAL A 599 -17.51 -3.93 -21.90
N ASN A 600 -18.67 -4.57 -21.95
CA ASN A 600 -19.97 -3.90 -21.76
C ASN A 600 -20.14 -3.32 -20.35
N SER A 601 -19.71 -4.07 -19.30
CA SER A 601 -19.82 -3.60 -17.91
C SER A 601 -18.93 -2.39 -17.65
N VAL A 602 -17.74 -2.37 -18.24
CA VAL A 602 -16.76 -1.29 -18.12
C VAL A 602 -17.21 -0.05 -18.91
N GLU A 603 -17.73 -0.20 -20.11
CA GLU A 603 -18.28 0.93 -20.90
C GLU A 603 -19.41 1.61 -20.14
N LYS A 604 -20.38 0.84 -19.65
CA LYS A 604 -21.46 1.37 -18.82
C LYS A 604 -20.97 2.05 -17.54
N TYR A 605 -19.94 1.49 -16.92
CA TYR A 605 -19.29 2.10 -15.76
C TYR A 605 -18.69 3.46 -16.11
N ASN A 606 -17.93 3.56 -17.21
CA ASN A 606 -17.33 4.81 -17.66
C ASN A 606 -18.40 5.89 -17.99
N GLU A 607 -19.48 5.51 -18.66
CA GLU A 607 -20.60 6.41 -18.95
C GLU A 607 -21.22 6.99 -17.66
N ASN A 608 -21.47 6.12 -16.68
CA ASN A 608 -21.98 6.51 -15.38
C ASN A 608 -20.99 7.43 -14.64
N ALA A 609 -19.70 7.10 -14.67
CA ALA A 609 -18.66 7.91 -14.03
C ALA A 609 -18.57 9.32 -14.63
N ILE A 610 -18.66 9.45 -15.95
CA ILE A 610 -18.71 10.74 -16.65
C ILE A 610 -20.01 11.50 -16.31
N GLN A 611 -21.15 10.82 -16.17
CA GLN A 611 -22.38 11.46 -15.80
C GLN A 611 -22.35 11.97 -14.36
N PHE A 612 -21.85 11.16 -13.42
CA PHE A 612 -21.72 11.55 -12.03
C PHE A 612 -20.74 12.71 -11.82
N SER A 613 -19.72 12.86 -12.67
CA SER A 613 -18.76 13.96 -12.54
C SER A 613 -19.36 15.34 -12.79
N LYS A 614 -20.51 15.42 -13.47
CA LYS A 614 -21.20 16.68 -13.82
C LYS A 614 -22.19 17.15 -12.74
N ASP A 615 -22.40 16.37 -11.70
CA ASP A 615 -23.38 16.68 -10.66
C ASP A 615 -22.69 17.27 -9.41
N ASP A 616 -22.32 18.55 -9.50
CA ASP A 616 -21.65 19.29 -8.43
C ASP A 616 -22.49 19.36 -7.14
N GLU A 617 -23.81 19.44 -7.30
CA GLU A 617 -24.71 19.53 -6.16
C GLU A 617 -24.74 18.22 -5.38
N ARG A 618 -24.84 17.09 -6.09
CA ARG A 618 -24.71 15.76 -5.50
C ARG A 618 -23.40 15.59 -4.74
N ILE A 619 -22.27 16.04 -5.32
CA ILE A 619 -20.96 15.91 -4.67
C ILE A 619 -20.93 16.72 -3.37
N ARG A 620 -21.43 17.96 -3.37
CA ARG A 620 -21.53 18.79 -2.16
C ARG A 620 -22.41 18.15 -1.09
N ASP A 621 -23.59 17.66 -1.49
CA ASP A 621 -24.54 17.03 -0.57
C ASP A 621 -24.01 15.70 -0.03
N SER A 622 -23.39 14.85 -0.85
CA SER A 622 -22.75 13.60 -0.37
C SER A 622 -21.67 13.88 0.66
N TRP A 623 -20.82 14.90 0.47
CA TRP A 623 -19.86 15.31 1.47
C TRP A 623 -20.54 15.80 2.75
N LYS A 624 -21.57 16.63 2.64
CA LYS A 624 -22.29 17.19 3.78
C LYS A 624 -23.00 16.10 4.60
N VAL A 625 -23.70 15.18 3.95
CA VAL A 625 -24.39 14.07 4.58
C VAL A 625 -23.38 13.11 5.24
N SER A 626 -22.35 12.70 4.49
CA SER A 626 -21.35 11.78 5.01
C SER A 626 -20.55 12.36 6.17
N ILE A 627 -20.21 13.66 6.17
CA ILE A 627 -19.53 14.32 7.28
C ILE A 627 -20.47 14.41 8.50
N ALA A 628 -21.75 14.70 8.29
CA ALA A 628 -22.71 14.79 9.40
C ALA A 628 -22.95 13.44 10.10
N GLY A 629 -22.76 12.34 9.39
CA GLY A 629 -22.87 10.98 9.90
C GLY A 629 -21.69 10.52 10.76
N GLY A 630 -20.62 11.32 10.89
CA GLY A 630 -19.42 10.91 11.62
C GLY A 630 -18.66 12.06 12.27
N THR A 631 -17.74 11.71 13.13
CA THR A 631 -16.89 12.67 13.87
C THR A 631 -15.40 12.43 13.68
N LYS A 632 -14.99 11.21 13.34
CA LYS A 632 -13.60 10.77 13.27
C LYS A 632 -13.40 9.75 12.14
N LEU A 633 -12.24 9.75 11.54
CA LEU A 633 -11.83 8.69 10.61
C LEU A 633 -11.31 7.50 11.42
N ASP A 634 -12.02 6.38 11.37
CA ASP A 634 -11.63 5.16 12.06
C ASP A 634 -10.95 4.18 11.13
N ASN A 635 -9.87 3.58 11.62
CA ASN A 635 -9.20 2.47 10.97
C ASN A 635 -9.89 1.17 11.37
N GLU A 636 -10.19 0.34 10.39
CA GLU A 636 -10.73 -1.01 10.55
C GLU A 636 -9.79 -2.00 9.89
N LEU A 637 -9.53 -3.11 10.57
CA LEU A 637 -8.89 -4.27 9.98
C LEU A 637 -9.99 -5.17 9.42
N LYS A 638 -10.05 -5.36 8.11
CA LYS A 638 -11.01 -6.23 7.44
C LYS A 638 -10.34 -7.52 7.01
N TYR A 639 -10.84 -8.64 7.53
CA TYR A 639 -10.46 -9.98 7.13
C TYR A 639 -11.47 -10.53 6.13
N PHE A 640 -11.02 -10.90 4.92
CA PHE A 640 -11.86 -11.42 3.87
C PHE A 640 -12.08 -12.92 4.03
N TYR A 641 -13.34 -13.32 3.96
CA TYR A 641 -13.71 -14.74 3.94
C TYR A 641 -13.59 -15.31 2.53
N ASP A 642 -12.66 -16.25 2.34
CA ASP A 642 -12.45 -16.93 1.06
C ASP A 642 -13.31 -18.19 0.97
N GLY A 643 -14.62 -18.04 0.88
CA GLY A 643 -15.56 -19.14 0.70
C GLY A 643 -16.33 -19.01 -0.62
N GLU A 644 -16.38 -20.09 -1.43
CA GLU A 644 -17.17 -20.14 -2.66
C GLU A 644 -18.71 -20.01 -2.44
N LYS A 645 -19.16 -19.96 -1.17
CA LYS A 645 -20.59 -19.90 -0.78
C LYS A 645 -20.80 -18.90 0.34
N GLU A 646 -22.00 -18.35 0.42
CA GLU A 646 -22.41 -17.49 1.53
C GLU A 646 -22.01 -18.10 2.89
N TYR A 647 -21.36 -17.31 3.73
CA TYR A 647 -20.78 -17.75 5.00
C TYR A 647 -21.80 -18.45 5.91
N ASP A 648 -22.97 -17.85 6.08
CA ASP A 648 -24.03 -18.42 6.91
C ASP A 648 -24.56 -19.74 6.35
N PHE A 649 -24.67 -19.86 5.03
CA PHE A 649 -25.07 -21.10 4.37
C PHE A 649 -24.03 -22.20 4.54
N SER A 650 -22.75 -21.88 4.37
CA SER A 650 -21.65 -22.84 4.53
C SER A 650 -21.53 -23.31 5.98
N LYS A 651 -21.63 -22.40 6.94
CA LYS A 651 -21.61 -22.67 8.38
C LYS A 651 -22.75 -23.59 8.79
N HIS A 652 -23.99 -23.28 8.39
CA HIS A 652 -25.16 -24.09 8.68
C HIS A 652 -25.11 -25.46 7.98
N LEU A 653 -24.63 -25.50 6.76
CA LEU A 653 -24.56 -26.75 5.98
C LEU A 653 -23.57 -27.73 6.63
N TYR A 654 -22.36 -27.28 6.98
CA TYR A 654 -21.36 -28.17 7.57
C TYR A 654 -21.70 -28.56 9.01
N TYR A 655 -22.24 -27.63 9.80
CA TYR A 655 -22.72 -27.90 11.16
C TYR A 655 -23.87 -28.91 11.16
N SER A 656 -24.92 -28.70 10.35
CA SER A 656 -26.06 -29.61 10.22
C SER A 656 -25.65 -30.97 9.69
N LYS A 657 -24.76 -31.04 8.67
CA LYS A 657 -24.26 -32.32 8.14
C LYS A 657 -23.39 -33.06 9.16
N SER A 658 -22.59 -32.38 9.93
CA SER A 658 -21.74 -32.99 10.98
C SER A 658 -22.62 -33.58 12.09
N ILE A 659 -23.59 -32.83 12.60
CA ILE A 659 -24.49 -33.32 13.64
C ILE A 659 -25.35 -34.47 13.15
N LYS A 660 -25.94 -34.39 11.94
CA LYS A 660 -26.73 -35.47 11.38
C LYS A 660 -25.93 -36.77 11.24
N ARG A 661 -24.66 -36.69 10.83
CA ARG A 661 -23.79 -37.85 10.68
C ARG A 661 -23.26 -38.41 11.99
N VAL A 662 -23.00 -37.55 12.98
CA VAL A 662 -22.73 -38.00 14.37
C VAL A 662 -23.94 -38.75 14.91
N ALA A 663 -25.13 -38.19 14.79
CA ALA A 663 -26.36 -38.83 15.25
C ALA A 663 -26.61 -40.17 14.52
N THR A 664 -26.39 -40.21 13.19
CA THR A 664 -26.54 -41.48 12.42
C THR A 664 -25.51 -42.53 12.83
N SER A 665 -24.25 -42.15 13.05
CA SER A 665 -23.17 -43.02 13.54
C SER A 665 -23.48 -43.57 14.93
N LEU A 666 -23.96 -42.71 15.83
CA LEU A 666 -24.39 -43.07 17.19
C LEU A 666 -25.61 -44.04 17.17
N MET A 667 -26.59 -43.75 16.30
CA MET A 667 -27.75 -44.59 16.11
C MET A 667 -27.39 -46.00 15.58
N ILE A 668 -26.46 -46.07 14.62
CA ILE A 668 -25.97 -47.37 14.09
C ILE A 668 -25.20 -48.13 15.15
N SER A 669 -24.33 -47.46 15.91
CA SER A 669 -23.59 -48.06 17.02
C SER A 669 -24.53 -48.56 18.11
N LEU A 670 -25.55 -47.80 18.47
CA LEU A 670 -26.56 -48.16 19.43
C LEU A 670 -27.45 -49.34 18.94
N SER A 671 -27.84 -49.32 17.66
CA SER A 671 -28.59 -50.41 17.06
C SER A 671 -27.76 -51.72 17.00
N SER A 672 -26.48 -51.65 16.68
CA SER A 672 -25.57 -52.78 16.72
C SER A 672 -25.42 -53.34 18.14
N PHE A 673 -25.35 -52.48 19.13
CA PHE A 673 -25.29 -52.89 20.55
C PHE A 673 -26.61 -53.51 21.02
N ILE A 674 -27.75 -52.96 20.64
CA ILE A 674 -29.08 -53.51 20.93
C ILE A 674 -29.25 -54.91 20.28
N VAL A 675 -28.83 -55.08 19.01
CA VAL A 675 -28.88 -56.36 18.31
C VAL A 675 -27.97 -57.39 18.98
N PHE A 676 -26.83 -56.96 19.50
CA PHE A 676 -25.95 -57.89 20.28
C PHE A 676 -26.56 -58.32 21.61
N PHE A 677 -27.23 -57.46 22.35
CA PHE A 677 -27.87 -57.78 23.62
C PHE A 677 -29.14 -58.65 23.45
N PHE A 678 -29.85 -58.48 22.38
CA PHE A 678 -31.08 -59.18 22.04
C PHE A 678 -30.86 -60.29 20.99
N GLU A 679 -29.62 -60.80 20.89
CA GLU A 679 -29.21 -61.80 19.86
C GLU A 679 -30.16 -62.99 19.81
N GLU A 680 -30.52 -63.53 20.97
CA GLU A 680 -31.38 -64.75 21.08
C GLU A 680 -32.83 -64.51 20.64
N SER A 681 -33.38 -63.35 20.96
CA SER A 681 -34.71 -62.91 20.57
C SER A 681 -34.83 -62.60 19.07
N ILE A 682 -33.79 -61.93 18.53
CA ILE A 682 -33.77 -61.57 17.09
C ILE A 682 -33.46 -62.77 16.23
N ARG A 683 -32.64 -63.74 16.72
CA ARG A 683 -32.34 -64.97 16.04
C ARG A 683 -33.56 -65.91 15.91
N THR A 684 -34.45 -65.95 16.91
CA THR A 684 -35.76 -66.70 16.88
C THR A 684 -36.75 -66.06 15.94
N LEU A 685 -36.66 -64.72 15.71
CA LEU A 685 -37.51 -64.01 14.78
C LEU A 685 -37.06 -64.13 13.30
N LEU A 686 -35.74 -64.22 13.05
CA LEU A 686 -35.14 -64.37 11.72
C LEU A 686 -34.85 -65.81 11.37
N PHE A 687 -35.87 -66.65 11.24
CA PHE A 687 -35.88 -68.07 10.92
C PHE A 687 -34.71 -68.52 10.05
N SER A 688 -33.83 -69.39 10.57
CA SER A 688 -32.89 -70.25 9.85
C SER A 688 -31.40 -69.97 9.83
N MET A 689 -30.88 -68.94 10.49
CA MET A 689 -29.44 -68.72 10.55
C MET A 689 -28.82 -69.43 11.78
N SER A 690 -27.66 -70.09 11.59
CA SER A 690 -26.87 -70.58 12.73
C SER A 690 -26.27 -69.40 13.53
N LYS A 691 -26.07 -69.57 14.83
CA LYS A 691 -25.49 -68.55 15.70
C LYS A 691 -24.18 -67.97 15.13
N ARG A 692 -23.37 -68.77 14.50
CA ARG A 692 -22.10 -68.45 13.90
C ARG A 692 -22.25 -67.58 12.63
N SER A 693 -23.18 -67.87 11.76
CA SER A 693 -23.50 -67.13 10.56
C SER A 693 -24.13 -65.77 10.89
N PHE A 694 -25.03 -65.74 11.88
CA PHE A 694 -25.59 -64.45 12.36
C PHE A 694 -24.54 -63.49 12.91
N LEU A 695 -23.67 -63.99 13.81
CA LEU A 695 -22.57 -63.18 14.38
C LEU A 695 -21.59 -62.69 13.32
N SER A 696 -21.22 -63.54 12.34
CA SER A 696 -20.30 -63.14 11.27
C SER A 696 -20.93 -62.11 10.34
N THR A 697 -22.23 -62.18 10.04
CA THR A 697 -22.94 -61.19 9.25
C THR A 697 -23.06 -59.85 9.99
N LEU A 698 -23.29 -59.91 11.30
CA LEU A 698 -23.40 -58.72 12.16
C LEU A 698 -22.05 -58.01 12.30
N ILE A 699 -20.97 -58.74 12.47
CA ILE A 699 -19.62 -58.23 12.48
C ILE A 699 -19.26 -57.61 11.14
N PHE A 700 -19.61 -58.28 10.03
CA PHE A 700 -19.35 -57.74 8.68
C PHE A 700 -20.12 -56.45 8.44
N LEU A 701 -21.43 -56.38 8.71
CA LEU A 701 -22.25 -55.18 8.57
C LEU A 701 -21.79 -54.05 9.47
N SER A 702 -21.41 -54.36 10.73
CA SER A 702 -20.87 -53.40 11.68
C SER A 702 -19.52 -52.84 11.18
N THR A 703 -18.64 -53.69 10.66
CA THR A 703 -17.33 -53.29 10.12
C THR A 703 -17.47 -52.40 8.91
N VAL A 704 -18.34 -52.79 7.95
CA VAL A 704 -18.65 -51.95 6.76
C VAL A 704 -19.27 -50.61 7.19
N GLY A 705 -20.17 -50.60 8.16
CA GLY A 705 -20.78 -49.42 8.72
C GLY A 705 -19.75 -48.47 9.37
N VAL A 706 -18.88 -49.03 10.23
CA VAL A 706 -17.83 -48.25 10.90
C VAL A 706 -16.84 -47.67 9.88
N VAL A 707 -16.40 -48.44 8.88
CA VAL A 707 -15.46 -47.94 7.86
C VAL A 707 -16.11 -46.85 7.02
N TYR A 708 -17.33 -47.05 6.51
CA TYR A 708 -18.01 -46.08 5.65
C TYR A 708 -18.42 -44.79 6.38
N PHE A 709 -19.03 -44.92 7.56
CA PHE A 709 -19.48 -43.78 8.34
C PHE A 709 -18.33 -43.12 9.11
N GLY A 710 -17.34 -43.85 9.56
CA GLY A 710 -16.17 -43.36 10.24
C GLY A 710 -15.32 -42.43 9.36
N PHE A 711 -15.08 -42.84 8.10
CA PHE A 711 -14.35 -42.00 7.14
C PHE A 711 -15.12 -40.73 6.81
N ASN A 712 -16.42 -40.82 6.58
CA ASN A 712 -17.27 -39.65 6.32
C ASN A 712 -17.43 -38.73 7.55
N PHE A 713 -17.46 -39.30 8.76
CA PHE A 713 -17.46 -38.59 10.03
C PHE A 713 -16.14 -37.79 10.20
N TYR A 714 -15.02 -38.49 10.02
CA TYR A 714 -13.70 -37.85 10.08
C TYR A 714 -13.61 -36.66 9.11
N ARG A 715 -14.03 -36.86 7.86
CA ARG A 715 -14.02 -35.79 6.84
C ARG A 715 -14.92 -34.61 7.22
N ASN A 716 -16.12 -34.88 7.74
CA ASN A 716 -17.04 -33.80 8.12
C ASN A 716 -16.60 -33.04 9.38
N ILE A 717 -16.05 -33.72 10.37
CA ILE A 717 -15.47 -33.02 11.55
C ILE A 717 -14.25 -32.19 11.13
N LYS A 718 -13.41 -32.71 10.26
CA LYS A 718 -12.27 -31.94 9.71
C LYS A 718 -12.77 -30.65 9.02
N LEU A 719 -13.81 -30.74 8.20
CA LEU A 719 -14.44 -29.58 7.55
C LEU A 719 -15.11 -28.65 8.59
N TYR A 720 -15.79 -29.18 9.60
CA TYR A 720 -16.39 -28.37 10.65
C TYR A 720 -15.35 -27.58 11.44
N ILE A 721 -14.22 -28.19 11.79
CA ILE A 721 -13.12 -27.51 12.47
C ILE A 721 -12.49 -26.45 11.56
N GLN A 722 -12.37 -26.74 10.26
CA GLN A 722 -11.85 -25.80 9.28
C GLN A 722 -12.76 -24.58 9.07
N TYR A 723 -14.09 -24.78 9.15
CA TYR A 723 -15.11 -23.73 8.96
C TYR A 723 -15.83 -23.35 10.28
N ARG A 724 -15.20 -23.61 11.43
CA ARG A 724 -15.76 -23.18 12.73
C ARG A 724 -15.85 -21.65 12.81
N ASP A 725 -16.53 -21.15 13.84
CA ASP A 725 -16.77 -19.71 14.05
C ASP A 725 -15.46 -18.92 14.26
N ILE A 726 -14.87 -18.49 13.15
CA ILE A 726 -13.63 -17.70 13.12
C ILE A 726 -13.82 -16.38 13.88
N THR A 727 -15.02 -15.82 13.89
CA THR A 727 -15.31 -14.54 14.53
C THR A 727 -15.07 -14.57 16.04
N LYS A 728 -15.47 -15.66 16.70
CA LYS A 728 -15.27 -15.82 18.16
C LYS A 728 -13.78 -15.95 18.49
N ASP A 729 -13.04 -16.70 17.68
CA ASP A 729 -11.61 -16.87 17.88
C ASP A 729 -10.87 -15.55 17.65
N PHE A 730 -11.24 -14.81 16.62
CA PHE A 730 -10.70 -13.49 16.29
C PHE A 730 -10.92 -12.49 17.45
N HIS A 731 -12.13 -12.45 18.00
CA HIS A 731 -12.45 -11.59 19.13
C HIS A 731 -11.63 -11.93 20.39
N LYS A 732 -11.45 -13.22 20.69
CA LYS A 732 -10.64 -13.67 21.82
C LYS A 732 -9.17 -13.29 21.64
N ILE A 733 -8.62 -13.42 20.43
CA ILE A 733 -7.26 -12.99 20.11
C ILE A 733 -7.10 -11.48 20.32
N ALA A 734 -8.07 -10.70 19.83
CA ALA A 734 -8.08 -9.25 20.02
C ALA A 734 -8.12 -8.85 21.51
N ILE A 735 -8.89 -9.55 22.35
CA ILE A 735 -8.92 -9.33 23.80
C ILE A 735 -7.57 -9.67 24.45
N ALA A 736 -6.97 -10.83 24.13
CA ALA A 736 -5.68 -11.21 24.68
C ALA A 736 -4.57 -10.21 24.33
N LEU A 737 -4.59 -9.71 23.09
CA LEU A 737 -3.69 -8.66 22.65
C LEU A 737 -3.94 -7.35 23.42
N PHE A 738 -5.19 -6.89 23.49
CA PHE A 738 -5.58 -5.65 24.17
C PHE A 738 -5.12 -5.65 25.63
N ASN A 739 -5.43 -6.71 26.37
CA ASN A 739 -5.02 -6.87 27.78
C ASN A 739 -3.50 -6.79 27.95
N THR A 740 -2.74 -7.37 27.00
CA THR A 740 -1.30 -7.33 27.03
C THR A 740 -0.75 -5.94 26.78
N LEU A 741 -1.25 -5.27 25.75
CA LEU A 741 -0.83 -3.90 25.41
C LEU A 741 -1.14 -2.92 26.54
N GLN A 742 -2.33 -3.04 27.16
CA GLN A 742 -2.75 -2.20 28.27
C GLN A 742 -1.92 -2.44 29.53
N TYR A 743 -1.62 -3.71 29.88
CA TYR A 743 -0.82 -4.04 31.04
C TYR A 743 0.59 -3.42 30.99
N PHE A 744 1.18 -3.33 29.79
CA PHE A 744 2.49 -2.72 29.61
C PHE A 744 2.44 -1.22 29.28
N ASN A 745 1.31 -0.54 29.49
CA ASN A 745 1.09 0.88 29.21
C ASN A 745 1.41 1.28 27.77
N LEU A 746 1.17 0.37 26.82
CA LEU A 746 1.30 0.62 25.38
C LEU A 746 0.01 1.16 24.77
N LEU A 747 -1.08 1.17 25.53
CA LEU A 747 -2.37 1.81 25.21
C LEU A 747 -2.75 2.75 26.35
N SER A 748 -3.54 3.76 26.03
CA SER A 748 -4.11 4.71 26.99
C SER A 748 -4.91 3.99 28.07
N THR A 749 -4.78 4.45 29.32
CA THR A 749 -5.35 3.80 30.52
C THR A 749 -6.87 3.81 30.59
N ASP A 750 -7.52 4.74 29.92
CA ASP A 750 -8.99 4.93 29.86
C ASP A 750 -9.68 3.97 28.90
N LEU A 751 -8.93 3.24 28.08
CA LEU A 751 -9.48 2.26 27.16
C LEU A 751 -9.94 1.00 27.91
N LYS A 752 -11.02 0.42 27.43
CA LYS A 752 -11.61 -0.82 27.95
C LYS A 752 -11.81 -1.83 26.84
N VAL A 753 -11.94 -3.10 27.19
CA VAL A 753 -12.19 -4.20 26.24
C VAL A 753 -13.48 -3.95 25.42
N GLU A 754 -14.48 -3.28 26.01
CA GLU A 754 -15.74 -2.92 25.33
C GLU A 754 -15.53 -1.94 24.16
N ASN A 755 -14.38 -1.28 24.08
CA ASN A 755 -14.03 -0.42 22.94
C ASN A 755 -13.62 -1.22 21.70
N ILE A 756 -13.40 -2.53 21.80
CA ILE A 756 -13.15 -3.40 20.64
C ILE A 756 -14.48 -3.67 19.94
N LEU A 757 -14.67 -3.10 18.76
CA LEU A 757 -15.84 -3.36 17.93
C LEU A 757 -15.50 -4.40 16.88
N MET A 758 -16.28 -5.46 16.84
CA MET A 758 -16.25 -6.44 15.75
C MET A 758 -17.58 -6.51 15.03
N THR A 759 -17.52 -6.48 13.72
CA THR A 759 -18.68 -6.63 12.84
C THR A 759 -18.42 -7.69 11.79
N VAL A 760 -19.46 -8.40 11.38
CA VAL A 760 -19.42 -9.39 10.29
C VAL A 760 -20.41 -8.97 9.24
N ASP A 761 -19.96 -8.85 8.00
CA ASP A 761 -20.86 -8.55 6.89
C ASP A 761 -21.59 -9.82 6.37
N LYS A 762 -22.55 -9.64 5.46
CA LYS A 762 -23.33 -10.74 4.89
C LYS A 762 -22.49 -11.77 4.11
N THR A 763 -21.34 -11.35 3.64
CA THR A 763 -20.40 -12.21 2.91
C THR A 763 -19.47 -12.99 3.84
N GLY A 764 -19.50 -12.70 5.14
CA GLY A 764 -18.67 -13.37 6.16
C GLY A 764 -17.34 -12.68 6.42
N ASN A 765 -17.10 -11.49 5.84
CA ASN A 765 -15.91 -10.72 6.15
C ASN A 765 -16.02 -10.11 7.55
N ILE A 766 -14.94 -10.19 8.31
CA ILE A 766 -14.87 -9.72 9.69
C ILE A 766 -14.13 -8.39 9.71
N SER A 767 -14.74 -7.36 10.27
CA SER A 767 -14.10 -6.08 10.51
C SER A 767 -13.85 -5.89 12.00
N CYS A 768 -12.65 -5.45 12.37
CA CYS A 768 -12.27 -5.12 13.74
C CYS A 768 -11.78 -3.67 13.82
N SER A 769 -12.28 -2.92 14.79
CA SER A 769 -11.84 -1.55 15.08
C SER A 769 -11.80 -1.27 16.58
N LEU A 770 -11.04 -0.24 16.97
CA LEU A 770 -11.00 0.30 18.32
C LEU A 770 -11.76 1.63 18.35
N LEU A 771 -12.94 1.66 18.98
CA LEU A 771 -13.86 2.82 18.95
C LEU A 771 -13.31 4.07 19.64
N ALA A 772 -12.47 3.91 20.67
CA ALA A 772 -11.89 4.98 21.46
C ALA A 772 -10.36 4.97 21.37
N GLY A 773 -9.71 5.94 21.98
CA GLY A 773 -8.25 6.08 22.00
C GLY A 773 -7.70 7.04 20.94
N THR A 774 -6.41 7.32 21.07
CA THR A 774 -5.64 8.16 20.15
C THR A 774 -5.39 7.46 18.81
N THR A 775 -4.88 8.19 17.83
CA THR A 775 -4.43 7.60 16.55
C THR A 775 -3.35 6.54 16.78
N TYR A 776 -2.45 6.79 17.72
CA TYR A 776 -1.41 5.87 18.15
C TYR A 776 -1.96 4.57 18.74
N ASP A 777 -2.93 4.65 19.69
CA ASP A 777 -3.57 3.47 20.28
C ASP A 777 -4.17 2.56 19.20
N LYS A 778 -4.89 3.16 18.25
CA LYS A 778 -5.53 2.44 17.14
C LYS A 778 -4.52 1.80 16.21
N ALA A 779 -3.46 2.52 15.86
CA ALA A 779 -2.41 2.02 14.99
C ALA A 779 -1.71 0.81 15.62
N ILE A 780 -1.21 0.94 16.86
CA ILE A 780 -0.52 -0.17 17.56
C ILE A 780 -1.40 -1.40 17.71
N PHE A 781 -2.67 -1.21 18.10
CA PHE A 781 -3.59 -2.32 18.29
C PHE A 781 -3.85 -3.07 16.97
N LEU A 782 -4.18 -2.34 15.89
CA LEU A 782 -4.53 -2.96 14.60
C LEU A 782 -3.32 -3.56 13.90
N GLU A 783 -2.15 -2.90 13.89
CA GLU A 783 -0.90 -3.45 13.32
C GLU A 783 -0.44 -4.71 14.08
N SER A 784 -0.58 -4.71 15.42
CA SER A 784 -0.28 -5.88 16.23
C SER A 784 -1.26 -7.03 15.95
N LEU A 785 -2.55 -6.73 15.80
CA LEU A 785 -3.58 -7.71 15.46
C LEU A 785 -3.35 -8.30 14.08
N GLU A 786 -3.04 -7.47 13.11
CA GLU A 786 -2.67 -7.89 11.76
C GLU A 786 -1.46 -8.83 11.78
N THR A 787 -0.42 -8.49 12.54
CA THR A 787 0.78 -9.35 12.68
C THR A 787 0.44 -10.73 13.23
N ILE A 788 -0.53 -10.83 14.16
CA ILE A 788 -0.96 -12.11 14.73
C ILE A 788 -1.74 -12.95 13.72
N LEU A 789 -2.53 -12.31 12.86
CA LEU A 789 -3.46 -12.96 11.93
C LEU A 789 -2.82 -13.28 10.59
N ASN A 790 -1.82 -12.51 10.17
CA ASN A 790 -1.08 -12.74 8.94
C ASN A 790 -0.25 -14.04 9.00
N PRO A 791 0.08 -14.64 7.85
CA PRO A 791 1.00 -15.76 7.78
C PRO A 791 2.31 -15.48 8.51
N ILE A 792 2.86 -16.49 9.18
CA ILE A 792 4.10 -16.35 9.96
C ILE A 792 5.27 -16.00 9.04
N ASP A 793 5.89 -14.86 9.28
CA ASP A 793 7.10 -14.44 8.57
C ASP A 793 8.36 -14.83 9.37
N ASN A 794 8.90 -13.92 10.18
CA ASN A 794 10.12 -14.13 10.96
C ASN A 794 10.02 -13.53 12.38
N PRO A 795 8.97 -13.83 13.14
CA PRO A 795 8.78 -13.25 14.46
C PRO A 795 9.84 -13.80 15.43
N ARG A 796 10.19 -13.02 16.45
CA ARG A 796 11.09 -13.46 17.52
C ARG A 796 10.46 -14.54 18.40
N TYR A 797 9.14 -14.50 18.57
CA TYR A 797 8.31 -15.49 19.23
C TYR A 797 7.08 -15.77 18.39
N PHE A 798 6.59 -17.01 18.46
CA PHE A 798 5.29 -17.35 17.92
C PHE A 798 4.55 -18.30 18.85
N ILE A 799 3.23 -18.31 18.72
CA ILE A 799 2.32 -19.17 19.45
C ILE A 799 1.86 -20.31 18.55
N GLU A 800 2.04 -21.55 19.00
CA GLU A 800 1.48 -22.76 18.41
C GLU A 800 0.22 -23.11 19.21
N ARG A 801 -0.95 -22.93 18.60
CA ARG A 801 -2.23 -23.26 19.23
C ARG A 801 -2.43 -24.78 19.20
N LYS A 802 -2.79 -25.32 20.37
CA LYS A 802 -3.09 -26.72 20.59
C LYS A 802 -4.51 -26.83 21.15
N SER A 803 -5.33 -27.73 20.60
CA SER A 803 -6.54 -28.18 21.25
C SER A 803 -6.62 -29.69 21.08
N GLU A 804 -7.23 -30.41 22.01
CA GLU A 804 -7.36 -31.86 21.94
C GLU A 804 -8.00 -32.28 20.61
N LEU A 805 -9.05 -31.58 20.16
CA LEU A 805 -9.73 -31.83 18.90
C LEU A 805 -8.82 -31.55 17.69
N MET A 806 -8.04 -30.47 17.71
CA MET A 806 -7.09 -30.13 16.63
C MET A 806 -5.94 -31.14 16.58
N THR A 807 -5.46 -31.59 17.74
CA THR A 807 -4.38 -32.58 17.82
C THR A 807 -4.82 -33.93 17.26
N LEU A 808 -6.06 -34.35 17.54
CA LEU A 808 -6.66 -35.56 17.02
C LEU A 808 -6.78 -35.59 15.48
N PHE A 809 -7.01 -34.41 14.88
CA PHE A 809 -7.11 -34.21 13.44
C PHE A 809 -5.82 -33.67 12.78
N LYS A 810 -4.70 -33.64 13.53
CA LYS A 810 -3.40 -33.13 13.08
C LYS A 810 -3.41 -31.69 12.55
N GLN A 811 -4.37 -30.89 13.00
CA GLN A 811 -4.44 -29.46 12.67
C GLN A 811 -3.74 -28.66 13.77
N ARG A 812 -2.94 -27.68 13.37
CA ARG A 812 -2.24 -26.74 14.27
C ARG A 812 -2.28 -25.37 13.67
N ASP A 813 -2.62 -24.36 14.47
CA ASP A 813 -2.61 -22.98 14.05
C ASP A 813 -1.39 -22.28 14.65
N TYR A 814 -0.77 -21.40 13.89
CA TYR A 814 0.45 -20.71 14.27
C TYR A 814 0.24 -19.20 14.14
N HIS A 815 0.59 -18.46 15.18
CA HIS A 815 0.39 -17.01 15.25
C HIS A 815 1.68 -16.31 15.64
N SER A 816 2.06 -15.28 14.88
CA SER A 816 3.22 -14.45 15.22
C SER A 816 2.95 -13.63 16.48
N VAL A 817 3.95 -13.49 17.36
CA VAL A 817 3.89 -12.50 18.44
C VAL A 817 4.36 -11.16 17.87
N PRO A 818 3.55 -10.07 17.96
CA PRO A 818 3.90 -8.75 17.44
C PRO A 818 5.26 -8.28 17.98
N GLU A 819 6.01 -7.57 17.15
CA GLU A 819 7.39 -7.18 17.50
C GLU A 819 7.48 -6.34 18.78
N ILE A 820 6.55 -5.41 18.98
CA ILE A 820 6.46 -4.56 20.18
C ILE A 820 6.32 -5.36 21.49
N ILE A 821 5.73 -6.54 21.41
CA ILE A 821 5.62 -7.50 22.53
C ILE A 821 6.83 -8.45 22.52
N GLY A 822 7.20 -8.98 21.35
CA GLY A 822 8.23 -10.01 21.16
C GLY A 822 9.66 -9.54 21.41
N GLN A 823 9.95 -8.25 21.42
CA GLN A 823 11.28 -7.71 21.74
C GLN A 823 11.73 -8.08 23.15
N HIS A 824 10.82 -8.26 24.10
CA HIS A 824 11.09 -8.57 25.49
C HIS A 824 10.46 -9.91 25.91
N LYS A 825 11.28 -10.82 26.45
CA LYS A 825 10.82 -12.14 26.92
C LYS A 825 9.61 -12.03 27.87
N LYS A 826 9.66 -11.13 28.86
CA LYS A 826 8.58 -10.94 29.84
C LYS A 826 7.25 -10.53 29.20
N LYS A 827 7.29 -9.68 28.15
CA LYS A 827 6.07 -9.27 27.42
C LYS A 827 5.49 -10.44 26.62
N ALA A 828 6.34 -11.22 25.95
CA ALA A 828 5.91 -12.40 25.20
C ALA A 828 5.32 -13.49 26.12
N GLU A 829 5.92 -13.74 27.28
CA GLU A 829 5.40 -14.69 28.27
C GLU A 829 4.06 -14.22 28.86
N TYR A 830 3.89 -12.91 29.12
CA TYR A 830 2.62 -12.36 29.57
C TYR A 830 1.52 -12.46 28.49
N PHE A 831 1.86 -12.18 27.24
CA PHE A 831 0.94 -12.36 26.12
C PHE A 831 0.50 -13.82 25.99
N HIS A 832 1.41 -14.77 26.16
CA HIS A 832 1.10 -16.20 26.20
C HIS A 832 0.17 -16.56 27.37
N GLN A 833 0.37 -15.99 28.56
CA GLN A 833 -0.54 -16.18 29.70
C GLN A 833 -1.96 -15.66 29.38
N GLN A 834 -2.06 -14.46 28.79
CA GLN A 834 -3.36 -13.91 28.35
C GLN A 834 -4.01 -14.79 27.28
N TRP A 835 -3.21 -15.33 26.37
CA TRP A 835 -3.68 -16.27 25.36
C TRP A 835 -4.26 -17.54 25.96
N LEU A 836 -3.57 -18.17 26.92
CA LEU A 836 -4.07 -19.35 27.63
C LEU A 836 -5.39 -19.09 28.38
N GLN A 837 -5.56 -17.90 28.94
CA GLN A 837 -6.77 -17.54 29.69
C GLN A 837 -7.99 -17.29 28.78
N VAL A 838 -7.78 -16.64 27.62
CA VAL A 838 -8.89 -16.11 26.80
C VAL A 838 -9.10 -16.95 25.54
N VAL A 839 -8.04 -17.39 24.87
CA VAL A 839 -8.11 -18.09 23.57
C VAL A 839 -8.12 -19.59 23.74
N GLY A 840 -7.24 -20.13 24.58
CA GLY A 840 -7.11 -21.56 24.88
C GLY A 840 -5.67 -22.07 24.84
N ASP A 841 -5.51 -23.40 24.90
CA ASP A 841 -4.21 -24.07 25.02
C ASP A 841 -3.27 -23.75 23.86
N ALA A 842 -2.05 -23.39 24.20
CA ALA A 842 -1.04 -23.01 23.25
C ALA A 842 0.38 -23.18 23.83
N GLU A 843 1.38 -23.25 22.96
CA GLU A 843 2.80 -23.21 23.34
C GLU A 843 3.47 -21.98 22.75
N LEU A 844 4.31 -21.32 23.55
CA LEU A 844 5.13 -20.18 23.09
C LEU A 844 6.51 -20.69 22.68
N HIS A 845 6.91 -20.41 21.44
CA HIS A 845 8.20 -20.80 20.89
C HIS A 845 9.10 -19.59 20.66
N TYR A 846 10.36 -19.70 21.11
CA TYR A 846 11.41 -18.70 20.83
C TYR A 846 12.17 -19.08 19.57
N THR A 847 12.04 -18.29 18.52
CA THR A 847 12.53 -18.63 17.16
C THR A 847 14.05 -18.56 16.99
N ARG A 848 14.79 -17.94 17.91
CA ARG A 848 16.25 -17.80 17.80
C ARG A 848 17.02 -19.00 18.44
N SER A 849 16.33 -20.02 18.95
CA SER A 849 16.89 -21.30 19.35
C SER A 849 16.84 -22.31 18.21
N TYR A 850 17.70 -23.32 18.20
CA TYR A 850 17.69 -24.40 17.19
C TYR A 850 16.31 -25.09 17.08
N TYR A 851 15.73 -25.45 18.22
CA TYR A 851 14.39 -26.04 18.26
C TYR A 851 13.29 -25.10 17.77
N GLY A 852 13.34 -23.85 18.18
CA GLY A 852 12.36 -22.85 17.74
C GLY A 852 12.47 -22.54 16.24
N ARG A 853 13.66 -22.56 15.65
CA ARG A 853 13.88 -22.43 14.20
C ARG A 853 13.26 -23.59 13.44
N LYS A 854 13.47 -24.82 13.89
CA LYS A 854 12.85 -26.03 13.33
C LYS A 854 11.32 -25.95 13.35
N LYS A 855 10.74 -25.54 14.48
CA LYS A 855 9.30 -25.31 14.61
C LYS A 855 8.77 -24.19 13.71
N LEU A 856 9.52 -23.10 13.55
CA LEU A 856 9.14 -21.99 12.67
C LEU A 856 9.13 -22.41 11.19
N ILE A 857 10.11 -23.18 10.73
CA ILE A 857 10.12 -23.73 9.36
C ILE A 857 8.85 -24.55 9.13
N LYS A 858 8.51 -25.42 10.07
CA LYS A 858 7.28 -26.22 10.01
C LYS A 858 6.02 -25.35 9.92
N ALA A 859 5.94 -24.32 10.74
CA ALA A 859 4.83 -23.38 10.73
C ALA A 859 4.72 -22.64 9.37
N LYS A 860 5.85 -22.18 8.83
CA LYS A 860 5.91 -21.53 7.50
C LYS A 860 5.45 -22.46 6.38
N ILE A 861 5.90 -23.70 6.34
CA ILE A 861 5.50 -24.67 5.32
C ILE A 861 3.99 -24.93 5.37
N LYS A 862 3.43 -25.09 6.56
CA LYS A 862 1.99 -25.27 6.72
C LYS A 862 1.17 -24.05 6.31
N SER A 863 1.73 -22.87 6.42
CA SER A 863 1.09 -21.61 5.98
C SER A 863 1.23 -21.33 4.48
N LEU A 864 2.12 -22.01 3.75
CA LEU A 864 2.34 -21.80 2.31
C LEU A 864 1.08 -21.99 1.45
N SER A 865 0.19 -22.89 1.83
CA SER A 865 -1.10 -23.07 1.16
C SER A 865 -2.07 -21.90 1.31
N PHE A 866 -1.82 -21.01 2.29
CA PHE A 866 -2.65 -19.83 2.57
C PHE A 866 -1.98 -18.51 2.11
N GLN A 867 -0.70 -18.52 1.74
CA GLN A 867 0.08 -17.31 1.39
C GLN A 867 -0.28 -16.66 0.05
N LEU A 868 -1.08 -17.29 -0.79
CA LEU A 868 -1.40 -16.78 -2.14
C LEU A 868 -2.49 -15.70 -2.16
N LYS A 869 -3.08 -15.35 -1.01
CA LYS A 869 -4.08 -14.27 -0.88
C LYS A 869 -3.76 -13.44 0.35
N GLU A 870 -3.77 -12.13 0.21
CA GLU A 870 -3.76 -11.22 1.35
C GLU A 870 -5.19 -11.11 1.90
N PRO A 871 -5.54 -11.87 2.95
CA PRO A 871 -6.91 -11.90 3.46
C PRO A 871 -7.27 -10.69 4.31
N ILE A 872 -6.35 -9.75 4.49
CA ILE A 872 -6.49 -8.62 5.43
C ILE A 872 -6.27 -7.30 4.69
N GLU A 873 -7.21 -6.37 4.87
CA GLU A 873 -7.10 -5.00 4.37
C GLU A 873 -7.37 -3.98 5.49
N HIS A 874 -6.62 -2.88 5.46
CA HIS A 874 -6.89 -1.71 6.29
C HIS A 874 -7.90 -0.80 5.62
N ILE A 875 -9.07 -0.65 6.22
CA ILE A 875 -10.13 0.23 5.73
C ILE A 875 -10.26 1.42 6.68
N LYS A 876 -10.19 2.62 6.12
CA LYS A 876 -10.49 3.85 6.85
C LYS A 876 -11.91 4.27 6.53
N LYS A 877 -12.73 4.46 7.56
CA LYS A 877 -14.11 4.93 7.44
C LYS A 877 -14.37 6.11 8.36
N TRP A 878 -15.07 7.09 7.87
CA TRP A 878 -15.56 8.20 8.68
C TRP A 878 -16.80 7.74 9.46
N LYS A 879 -16.70 7.77 10.81
CA LYS A 879 -17.73 7.35 11.74
C LYS A 879 -18.04 8.42 12.78
#